data_7faeb564f0015e0c983d7d9e1d2a62e9
#
_entry.id   7faeb564f0015e0c983d7d9e1d2a62e9
#
_cell.length_a   1.000
_cell.length_b   1.000
_cell.length_c   1.000
_cell.angle_alpha   90.00
_cell.angle_beta   90.00
_cell.angle_gamma   90.00
#
_symmetry.space_group_name_H-M   'P 1'
#
loop_
_entity.id
_entity.type
_entity.pdbx_description
1 polymer ?
#
loop_
_entity_poly.entity_id
_entity_poly.type
_entity_poly.pdbx_seq_one_letter_code
_entity_poly.pdbx_strand_id
1 'polypeptide(L)'
;MVEFVHSSLNTKIIDRSFVTQTAQGTTKLYAAMLAERGEHNTLQKINTPDEYINEFGEPNLSLYGQTGYNVIEWVRAGGEAIVIRCLPDNAQYAHSSLVAYVGRNATKKLVYPKAEPAWNIVSSVVTPLKVTDLSQLDTFLTDVDGATLPATDSSNVVIPVPLLVFYSKSKGSWYSFRNTNTDGNNFGWNLEVINSLDRTFSFRTYELNFTAKNDNGDDIVIEGPFTVSFDKFAKDKSRESMYIEDVVNKNSKYFRSKVNQSNVTALAEYLRSANTVSPILMDIVFGTERKIGTTSFSTYHNTMQSIIDNTSAITTTPALPATTFGKQLGVSTYSTKSTATLLLGKGANNTNNSSNPRGLFAVDSTTGSELIVAAYNGELNPAILDKLQWPIDVVLDANYDANTKIAIQNFITQRGDCVALLDVGFRTTVADTLDQRSSNAGLQMSDYKVAIFGHDFIIGDTYNGLDIKVTAPYFLAKKIPVIDNAKGIQYPFVGPRDGVISGFKAINFYPNEFEKEDLYLSQINYVEKDPKRTNFGSQLTSQVQNSALSDINNVRALLRLKREVEYIMNEYRYSFNDKITLEDANYELSQYLQKWVTNRTCQSISGKVFRSDYDRQQKIARVRIELVFTGIIERIFTDIIINR
;
A
#
# COMPACT_ATOMS: atom_id res chain seq x y z
N MET A 1 -23.35 -43.55 15.51
CA MET A 1 -23.17 -44.77 14.70
C MET A 1 -23.51 -45.92 15.59
N VAL A 2 -24.54 -46.73 15.27
CA VAL A 2 -24.92 -47.88 16.09
C VAL A 2 -24.01 -49.04 15.70
N GLU A 3 -23.13 -49.44 16.61
CA GLU A 3 -22.31 -50.64 16.44
C GLU A 3 -23.18 -51.87 16.68
N PHE A 4 -23.32 -52.74 15.68
CA PHE A 4 -23.97 -54.03 15.83
C PHE A 4 -22.97 -55.07 16.32
N VAL A 5 -23.31 -55.74 17.43
CA VAL A 5 -22.44 -56.72 18.12
C VAL A 5 -22.49 -58.13 17.47
N HIS A 6 -23.08 -58.28 16.30
CA HIS A 6 -23.13 -59.60 15.58
C HIS A 6 -22.33 -59.44 14.25
N SER A 7 -21.94 -60.61 13.69
CA SER A 7 -21.16 -60.58 12.43
C SER A 7 -22.01 -59.97 11.32
N SER A 8 -21.62 -58.75 10.93
CA SER A 8 -22.23 -57.98 9.86
C SER A 8 -21.15 -57.34 8.98
N LEU A 9 -21.39 -57.33 7.68
CA LEU A 9 -20.53 -56.68 6.71
C LEU A 9 -20.84 -55.17 6.77
N ASN A 10 -19.97 -54.39 7.40
CA ASN A 10 -20.08 -52.94 7.41
C ASN A 10 -19.31 -52.38 6.23
N THR A 11 -20.01 -52.02 5.16
CA THR A 11 -19.42 -51.33 4.01
C THR A 11 -19.53 -49.82 4.23
N LYS A 12 -18.43 -49.16 4.49
CA LYS A 12 -18.35 -47.70 4.52
C LYS A 12 -18.00 -47.21 3.13
N ILE A 13 -18.94 -46.58 2.45
CA ILE A 13 -18.65 -45.83 1.24
C ILE A 13 -17.93 -44.55 1.68
N ILE A 14 -16.64 -44.48 1.43
CA ILE A 14 -15.87 -43.27 1.56
C ILE A 14 -15.87 -42.65 0.17
N ASP A 15 -16.73 -41.65 -0.03
CA ASP A 15 -16.72 -40.87 -1.25
C ASP A 15 -15.51 -39.95 -1.23
N ARG A 16 -14.44 -40.35 -1.89
CA ARG A 16 -13.24 -39.59 -2.16
C ARG A 16 -13.33 -38.86 -3.50
N SER A 17 -14.48 -38.86 -4.16
CA SER A 17 -14.69 -38.16 -5.43
C SER A 17 -14.88 -36.63 -5.25
N PHE A 18 -15.04 -36.15 -4.03
CA PHE A 18 -14.84 -34.75 -3.72
C PHE A 18 -13.35 -34.41 -3.80
N VAL A 19 -12.84 -34.42 -5.00
CA VAL A 19 -11.70 -33.56 -5.31
C VAL A 19 -12.26 -32.17 -5.14
N THR A 20 -11.89 -31.51 -4.06
CA THR A 20 -11.93 -30.05 -4.03
C THR A 20 -11.29 -29.61 -5.34
N GLN A 21 -12.10 -29.17 -6.29
CA GLN A 21 -11.55 -28.30 -7.32
C GLN A 21 -10.99 -27.15 -6.51
N THR A 22 -9.71 -27.19 -6.22
CA THR A 22 -8.95 -25.97 -6.02
C THR A 22 -9.22 -25.22 -7.30
N ALA A 23 -10.14 -24.25 -7.24
CA ALA A 23 -10.35 -23.30 -8.31
C ALA A 23 -8.94 -22.91 -8.73
N GLN A 24 -8.62 -23.01 -10.03
CA GLN A 24 -7.33 -22.58 -10.51
C GLN A 24 -7.16 -21.18 -9.96
N GLY A 25 -6.33 -21.06 -8.92
CA GLY A 25 -6.24 -19.80 -8.18
C GLY A 25 -5.79 -18.73 -9.17
N THR A 26 -6.41 -17.59 -9.10
CA THR A 26 -6.11 -16.41 -9.93
C THR A 26 -4.60 -16.19 -9.99
N THR A 27 -4.06 -15.91 -11.17
CA THR A 27 -2.62 -15.64 -11.33
C THR A 27 -2.22 -14.39 -10.57
N LYS A 28 -1.12 -14.47 -9.81
CA LYS A 28 -0.70 -13.44 -8.86
C LYS A 28 0.52 -12.68 -9.34
N LEU A 29 0.38 -11.36 -9.44
CA LEU A 29 1.46 -10.43 -9.72
C LEU A 29 2.08 -9.94 -8.40
N TYR A 30 3.40 -9.81 -8.34
CA TYR A 30 4.04 -8.99 -7.31
C TYR A 30 4.59 -7.71 -7.92
N ALA A 31 4.34 -6.58 -7.25
CA ALA A 31 4.78 -5.27 -7.70
C ALA A 31 5.29 -4.41 -6.53
N ALA A 32 6.56 -4.03 -6.58
CA ALA A 32 7.13 -2.99 -5.74
C ALA A 32 6.99 -1.65 -6.45
N MET A 33 6.38 -0.66 -5.81
CA MET A 33 6.03 0.59 -6.47
C MET A 33 6.17 1.83 -5.60
N LEU A 34 6.28 2.97 -6.24
CA LEU A 34 6.02 4.28 -5.67
C LEU A 34 4.56 4.63 -5.94
N ALA A 35 3.91 5.29 -5.00
CA ALA A 35 2.53 5.72 -5.12
C ALA A 35 2.26 6.98 -4.28
N GLU A 36 1.20 7.68 -4.62
CA GLU A 36 0.82 8.93 -3.99
C GLU A 36 0.52 8.76 -2.49
N ARG A 37 -0.23 7.74 -2.14
CA ARG A 37 -0.72 7.44 -0.79
C ARG A 37 -0.76 5.94 -0.53
N GLY A 38 -1.35 5.53 0.58
CA GLY A 38 -1.51 4.12 0.98
C GLY A 38 -0.52 3.69 2.06
N GLU A 39 -0.73 2.53 2.62
CA GLU A 39 0.18 1.97 3.62
C GLU A 39 1.56 1.73 3.02
N HIS A 40 2.60 2.09 3.77
CA HIS A 40 3.98 1.97 3.32
C HIS A 40 4.63 0.70 3.85
N ASN A 41 5.51 0.13 3.04
CA ASN A 41 6.34 -1.05 3.38
C ASN A 41 5.54 -2.26 3.91
N THR A 42 4.25 -2.33 3.58
CA THR A 42 3.35 -3.44 3.90
C THR A 42 2.85 -4.11 2.63
N LEU A 43 2.70 -5.43 2.68
CA LEU A 43 2.18 -6.20 1.56
C LEU A 43 0.66 -6.13 1.56
N GLN A 44 0.10 -5.66 0.46
CA GLN A 44 -1.34 -5.54 0.26
C GLN A 44 -1.80 -6.33 -0.94
N LYS A 45 -2.98 -6.95 -0.84
CA LYS A 45 -3.63 -7.64 -1.95
C LYS A 45 -4.61 -6.69 -2.60
N ILE A 46 -4.54 -6.60 -3.91
CA ILE A 46 -5.42 -5.77 -4.75
C ILE A 46 -6.08 -6.69 -5.77
N ASN A 47 -7.40 -6.63 -5.83
CA ASN A 47 -8.21 -7.47 -6.72
C ASN A 47 -8.96 -6.66 -7.77
N THR A 48 -9.15 -5.35 -7.55
CA THR A 48 -9.88 -4.48 -8.48
C THR A 48 -9.13 -3.17 -8.72
N PRO A 49 -9.34 -2.52 -9.89
CA PRO A 49 -8.78 -1.20 -10.16
C PRO A 49 -9.22 -0.14 -9.14
N ASP A 50 -10.47 -0.21 -8.67
CA ASP A 50 -11.01 0.74 -7.70
C ASP A 50 -10.35 0.58 -6.33
N GLU A 51 -10.03 -0.64 -5.90
CA GLU A 51 -9.23 -0.88 -4.68
C GLU A 51 -7.86 -0.23 -4.81
N TYR A 52 -7.20 -0.37 -5.97
CA TYR A 52 -5.90 0.27 -6.20
C TYR A 52 -6.00 1.80 -6.09
N ILE A 53 -6.92 2.41 -6.84
CA ILE A 53 -7.10 3.87 -6.86
C ILE A 53 -7.47 4.39 -5.48
N ASN A 54 -8.34 3.69 -4.79
CA ASN A 54 -8.78 4.06 -3.45
C ASN A 54 -7.66 4.02 -2.43
N GLU A 55 -6.76 3.03 -2.50
CA GLU A 55 -5.68 2.88 -1.53
C GLU A 55 -4.46 3.73 -1.92
N PHE A 56 -4.03 3.69 -3.18
CA PHE A 56 -2.75 4.24 -3.63
C PHE A 56 -2.85 5.55 -4.41
N GLY A 57 -4.04 5.94 -4.84
CA GLY A 57 -4.25 7.09 -5.71
C GLY A 57 -4.18 6.74 -7.20
N GLU A 58 -4.35 7.74 -8.03
CA GLU A 58 -4.26 7.57 -9.48
C GLU A 58 -2.80 7.38 -9.92
N PRO A 59 -2.56 6.51 -10.92
CA PRO A 59 -1.21 6.31 -11.41
C PRO A 59 -0.72 7.56 -12.15
N ASN A 60 0.55 7.88 -12.00
CA ASN A 60 1.20 8.97 -12.72
C ASN A 60 2.59 8.52 -13.16
N LEU A 61 2.79 8.45 -14.50
CA LEU A 61 4.02 7.91 -15.07
C LEU A 61 5.26 8.71 -14.66
N SER A 62 5.16 10.05 -14.66
CA SER A 62 6.29 10.92 -14.39
C SER A 62 6.70 10.95 -12.91
N LEU A 63 5.76 10.68 -11.99
CA LEU A 63 6.01 10.71 -10.56
C LEU A 63 6.29 9.34 -9.97
N TYR A 64 5.58 8.31 -10.43
CA TYR A 64 5.58 6.97 -9.80
C TYR A 64 5.97 5.85 -10.75
N GLY A 65 6.22 6.15 -12.03
CA GLY A 65 6.58 5.17 -13.04
C GLY A 65 5.43 4.32 -13.54
N GLN A 66 5.76 3.30 -14.33
CA GLN A 66 4.80 2.46 -15.04
C GLN A 66 4.12 1.41 -14.14
N THR A 67 4.69 1.09 -12.99
CA THR A 67 4.26 -0.06 -12.15
C THR A 67 2.78 0.02 -11.78
N GLY A 68 2.29 1.21 -11.39
CA GLY A 68 0.87 1.40 -11.06
C GLY A 68 -0.07 1.09 -12.23
N TYR A 69 0.31 1.45 -13.45
CA TYR A 69 -0.45 1.11 -14.66
C TYR A 69 -0.45 -0.40 -14.90
N ASN A 70 0.68 -1.08 -14.73
CA ASN A 70 0.77 -2.54 -14.86
C ASN A 70 -0.16 -3.24 -13.86
N VAL A 71 -0.18 -2.79 -12.60
CA VAL A 71 -1.05 -3.37 -11.55
C VAL A 71 -2.51 -3.17 -11.89
N ILE A 72 -2.93 -1.96 -12.28
CA ILE A 72 -4.32 -1.67 -12.63
C ILE A 72 -4.79 -2.53 -13.80
N GLU A 73 -3.98 -2.66 -14.84
CA GLU A 73 -4.34 -3.47 -16.00
C GLU A 73 -4.36 -4.98 -15.68
N TRP A 74 -3.47 -5.43 -14.79
CA TRP A 74 -3.47 -6.81 -14.32
C TRP A 74 -4.74 -7.19 -13.58
N VAL A 75 -5.16 -6.37 -12.62
CA VAL A 75 -6.40 -6.65 -11.86
C VAL A 75 -7.65 -6.42 -12.70
N ARG A 76 -7.63 -5.47 -13.65
CA ARG A 76 -8.70 -5.29 -14.65
C ARG A 76 -8.88 -6.51 -15.54
N ALA A 77 -7.77 -7.20 -15.85
CA ALA A 77 -7.76 -8.45 -16.60
C ALA A 77 -8.19 -9.68 -15.78
N GLY A 78 -8.52 -9.51 -14.49
CA GLY A 78 -8.96 -10.56 -13.59
C GLY A 78 -7.84 -11.30 -12.86
N GLY A 79 -6.64 -10.70 -12.78
CA GLY A 79 -5.53 -11.16 -11.93
C GLY A 79 -5.64 -10.62 -10.50
N GLU A 80 -4.91 -11.21 -9.57
CA GLU A 80 -4.66 -10.69 -8.22
C GLU A 80 -3.28 -10.04 -8.18
N ALA A 81 -3.13 -8.89 -7.54
CA ALA A 81 -1.84 -8.25 -7.35
C ALA A 81 -1.48 -8.17 -5.86
N ILE A 82 -0.24 -8.52 -5.54
CA ILE A 82 0.40 -8.28 -4.25
C ILE A 82 1.30 -7.07 -4.44
N VAL A 83 1.02 -6.00 -3.72
CA VAL A 83 1.67 -4.71 -3.93
C VAL A 83 2.34 -4.24 -2.65
N ILE A 84 3.50 -3.62 -2.78
CA ILE A 84 4.17 -2.91 -1.68
C ILE A 84 4.46 -1.47 -2.12
N ARG A 85 3.97 -0.51 -1.34
CA ARG A 85 4.35 0.89 -1.51
C ARG A 85 5.66 1.16 -0.81
N CYS A 86 6.69 1.48 -1.57
CA CYS A 86 8.04 1.70 -1.06
C CYS A 86 8.20 3.13 -0.56
N LEU A 87 8.60 3.30 0.70
CA LEU A 87 9.01 4.57 1.28
C LEU A 87 10.28 4.40 2.11
N PRO A 88 11.13 5.45 2.16
CA PRO A 88 12.32 5.43 3.00
C PRO A 88 11.97 5.59 4.49
N ASP A 89 12.86 5.16 5.36
CA ASP A 89 12.67 5.19 6.82
C ASP A 89 12.44 6.61 7.36
N ASN A 90 13.06 7.61 6.73
CA ASN A 90 12.94 9.02 7.09
C ASN A 90 11.65 9.70 6.62
N ALA A 91 10.77 8.99 5.93
CA ALA A 91 9.43 9.48 5.62
C ALA A 91 8.64 9.76 6.90
N GLN A 92 7.78 10.78 6.87
CA GLN A 92 7.09 11.30 8.05
C GLN A 92 5.58 11.13 7.95
N TYR A 93 4.95 10.97 9.11
CA TYR A 93 3.51 11.10 9.25
C TYR A 93 3.09 12.57 9.28
N ALA A 94 2.01 12.89 8.59
CA ALA A 94 1.32 14.15 8.80
C ALA A 94 0.61 14.10 10.16
N HIS A 95 0.70 15.18 10.92
CA HIS A 95 0.07 15.24 12.23
C HIS A 95 -0.39 16.66 12.59
N SER A 96 -1.36 16.72 13.48
CA SER A 96 -1.83 17.95 14.11
C SER A 96 -2.31 17.61 15.51
N SER A 97 -1.90 18.42 16.48
CA SER A 97 -2.26 18.22 17.88
C SER A 97 -3.26 19.26 18.36
N LEU A 98 -4.07 18.87 19.33
CA LEU A 98 -4.85 19.77 20.14
C LEU A 98 -4.17 19.94 21.49
N VAL A 99 -3.75 21.16 21.78
CA VAL A 99 -3.09 21.52 23.03
C VAL A 99 -3.94 22.56 23.76
N ALA A 100 -4.18 22.33 25.04
CA ALA A 100 -4.77 23.33 25.88
C ALA A 100 -3.69 24.13 26.61
N TYR A 101 -3.60 25.42 26.32
CA TYR A 101 -2.74 26.32 27.04
C TYR A 101 -3.45 26.85 28.27
N VAL A 102 -2.96 26.47 29.45
CA VAL A 102 -3.59 26.78 30.73
C VAL A 102 -2.83 27.87 31.44
N GLY A 103 -3.52 28.95 31.71
CA GLY A 103 -2.99 30.08 32.44
C GLY A 103 -3.98 30.58 33.52
N ARG A 104 -3.52 31.42 34.43
CA ARG A 104 -4.36 32.08 35.40
C ARG A 104 -3.97 33.54 35.55
N ASN A 105 -4.96 34.41 35.63
CA ASN A 105 -4.78 35.77 36.16
C ASN A 105 -5.47 35.90 37.51
N ALA A 106 -5.32 37.06 38.16
CA ALA A 106 -5.83 37.35 39.52
C ALA A 106 -7.27 36.93 39.77
N THR A 107 -8.10 36.86 38.74
CA THR A 107 -9.55 36.65 38.88
C THR A 107 -10.08 35.47 38.08
N LYS A 108 -9.30 34.91 37.13
CA LYS A 108 -9.83 33.91 36.21
C LYS A 108 -8.81 32.88 35.80
N LYS A 109 -9.24 31.62 35.69
CA LYS A 109 -8.52 30.57 34.98
C LYS A 109 -8.72 30.75 33.49
N LEU A 110 -7.64 30.65 32.72
CA LEU A 110 -7.64 30.81 31.29
C LEU A 110 -7.22 29.48 30.65
N VAL A 111 -8.04 28.97 29.77
CA VAL A 111 -7.69 27.80 28.96
C VAL A 111 -7.90 28.16 27.52
N TYR A 112 -6.86 28.00 26.76
CA TYR A 112 -6.84 28.28 25.34
C TYR A 112 -6.47 27.04 24.53
N PRO A 113 -7.44 26.39 23.89
CA PRO A 113 -7.16 25.28 23.01
C PRO A 113 -6.58 25.79 21.68
N LYS A 114 -5.54 25.14 21.23
CA LYS A 114 -4.86 25.46 19.98
C LYS A 114 -4.52 24.19 19.22
N ALA A 115 -4.76 24.20 17.92
CA ALA A 115 -4.24 23.19 17.04
C ALA A 115 -2.87 23.59 16.52
N GLU A 116 -1.93 22.70 16.66
CA GLU A 116 -0.55 22.92 16.20
C GLU A 116 0.15 21.59 15.92
N PRO A 117 1.27 21.56 15.18
CA PRO A 117 2.08 20.37 15.08
C PRO A 117 2.57 19.95 16.46
N ALA A 118 2.72 18.64 16.71
CA ALA A 118 3.46 18.18 17.88
C ALA A 118 4.89 18.75 17.86
N TRP A 119 5.48 19.02 19.01
CA TRP A 119 6.79 19.67 19.08
C TRP A 119 7.74 18.96 20.05
N ASN A 120 9.02 19.21 19.86
CA ASN A 120 10.06 18.93 20.82
C ASN A 120 10.57 20.21 21.48
N ILE A 121 10.79 20.17 22.75
CA ILE A 121 11.50 21.23 23.47
C ILE A 121 12.95 20.77 23.64
N VAL A 122 13.86 21.40 22.94
CA VAL A 122 15.30 21.18 23.09
C VAL A 122 15.92 22.52 23.43
N SER A 123 16.51 22.63 24.62
CA SER A 123 17.29 23.81 25.05
C SER A 123 16.56 25.14 24.81
N SER A 124 15.36 25.29 25.31
CA SER A 124 14.52 26.50 25.17
C SER A 124 14.01 26.83 23.76
N VAL A 125 14.16 25.96 22.79
CA VAL A 125 13.63 26.12 21.43
C VAL A 125 12.53 25.09 21.18
N VAL A 126 11.34 25.56 20.83
CA VAL A 126 10.23 24.70 20.41
C VAL A 126 10.35 24.45 18.92
N THR A 127 10.63 23.23 18.54
CA THR A 127 10.69 22.82 17.13
C THR A 127 9.59 21.82 16.80
N PRO A 128 8.96 21.93 15.63
CA PRO A 128 8.00 20.91 15.20
C PRO A 128 8.62 19.50 15.18
N LEU A 129 7.91 18.54 15.73
CA LEU A 129 8.33 17.15 15.77
C LEU A 129 8.35 16.58 14.35
N LYS A 130 9.41 15.86 14.02
CA LYS A 130 9.48 15.04 12.81
C LYS A 130 9.03 13.63 13.17
N VAL A 131 7.78 13.28 12.87
CA VAL A 131 7.19 11.99 13.24
C VAL A 131 7.53 10.95 12.19
N THR A 132 8.65 10.29 12.38
CA THR A 132 9.07 9.13 11.57
C THR A 132 8.63 7.81 12.20
N ASP A 133 8.37 7.81 13.51
CA ASP A 133 7.85 6.70 14.28
C ASP A 133 6.73 7.19 15.20
N LEU A 134 5.67 6.40 15.33
CA LEU A 134 4.48 6.77 16.13
C LEU A 134 4.77 6.84 17.63
N SER A 135 5.82 6.19 18.13
CA SER A 135 6.28 6.32 19.52
C SER A 135 6.70 7.75 19.88
N GLN A 136 7.11 8.54 18.88
CA GLN A 136 7.46 9.94 19.09
C GLN A 136 6.25 10.80 19.50
N LEU A 137 5.04 10.40 19.07
CA LEU A 137 3.80 11.05 19.52
C LEU A 137 3.52 10.78 21.01
N ASP A 138 3.94 9.64 21.55
CA ASP A 138 3.82 9.34 22.98
C ASP A 138 4.71 10.25 23.82
N THR A 139 5.91 10.56 23.32
CA THR A 139 6.81 11.50 23.97
C THR A 139 6.22 12.92 24.00
N PHE A 140 5.45 13.30 22.98
CA PHE A 140 4.75 14.58 22.96
C PHE A 140 3.53 14.58 23.90
N LEU A 141 2.75 13.49 23.94
CA LEU A 141 1.56 13.33 24.76
C LEU A 141 1.92 12.96 26.22
N THR A 142 2.90 13.66 26.82
CA THR A 142 3.29 13.43 28.21
C THR A 142 2.21 13.90 29.18
N ASP A 143 2.10 13.18 30.30
CA ASP A 143 1.19 13.54 31.37
C ASP A 143 1.65 14.85 32.03
N VAL A 144 0.72 15.76 32.22
CA VAL A 144 0.91 16.98 32.99
C VAL A 144 0.36 16.74 34.38
N ASP A 145 1.21 16.94 35.39
CA ASP A 145 0.74 16.87 36.79
C ASP A 145 -0.32 17.95 37.03
N GLY A 146 -1.53 17.53 37.40
CA GLY A 146 -2.63 18.44 37.72
C GLY A 146 -2.30 19.43 38.84
N ALA A 147 -1.37 19.07 39.72
CA ALA A 147 -0.89 19.96 40.79
C ALA A 147 0.01 21.11 40.25
N THR A 148 0.62 20.94 39.06
CA THR A 148 1.42 21.99 38.42
C THR A 148 0.57 23.01 37.65
N LEU A 149 -0.71 22.71 37.42
CA LEU A 149 -1.60 23.66 36.74
C LEU A 149 -1.80 24.90 37.63
N PRO A 150 -1.83 26.12 37.06
CA PRO A 150 -1.77 27.36 37.81
C PRO A 150 -2.91 27.48 38.82
N ALA A 151 -2.63 27.20 40.08
CA ALA A 151 -3.63 27.22 41.18
C ALA A 151 -3.79 28.58 41.86
N THR A 152 -2.74 29.42 41.88
CA THR A 152 -2.68 30.69 42.58
C THR A 152 -2.22 31.85 41.69
N ASP A 153 -2.51 33.07 42.14
CA ASP A 153 -2.28 34.32 41.38
C ASP A 153 -0.82 34.70 41.13
N SER A 154 0.12 34.00 41.73
CA SER A 154 1.52 34.43 41.78
C SER A 154 2.36 34.01 40.55
N SER A 155 1.79 33.28 39.64
CA SER A 155 2.57 32.81 38.48
C SER A 155 1.91 33.20 37.16
N ASN A 156 2.50 34.15 36.48
CA ASN A 156 2.20 34.45 35.09
C ASN A 156 2.72 33.32 34.17
N VAL A 157 2.44 32.08 34.52
CA VAL A 157 2.91 30.93 33.79
C VAL A 157 1.78 30.36 32.96
N VAL A 158 2.04 30.13 31.71
CA VAL A 158 1.16 29.39 30.80
C VAL A 158 1.75 28.00 30.58
N ILE A 159 0.97 26.99 30.89
CA ILE A 159 1.38 25.58 30.79
C ILE A 159 0.67 24.94 29.59
N PRO A 160 1.40 24.40 28.63
CA PRO A 160 0.82 23.62 27.55
C PRO A 160 0.42 22.23 28.04
N VAL A 161 -0.81 21.83 27.78
CA VAL A 161 -1.38 20.53 28.14
C VAL A 161 -1.79 19.82 26.84
N PRO A 162 -1.00 18.91 26.32
CA PRO A 162 -1.34 18.18 25.11
C PRO A 162 -2.50 17.21 25.37
N LEU A 163 -3.58 17.32 24.61
CA LEU A 163 -4.81 16.57 24.79
C LEU A 163 -4.97 15.43 23.78
N LEU A 164 -4.69 15.74 22.51
CA LEU A 164 -5.01 14.89 21.39
C LEU A 164 -4.03 15.14 20.25
N VAL A 165 -3.68 14.09 19.53
CA VAL A 165 -3.01 14.17 18.24
C VAL A 165 -3.80 13.41 17.19
N PHE A 166 -4.11 14.08 16.07
CA PHE A 166 -4.51 13.43 14.84
C PHE A 166 -3.26 13.21 13.99
N TYR A 167 -3.16 12.04 13.38
CA TYR A 167 -2.05 11.71 12.49
C TYR A 167 -2.54 10.88 11.30
N SER A 168 -1.80 10.94 10.20
CA SER A 168 -2.13 10.16 9.01
C SER A 168 -1.93 8.66 9.27
N LYS A 169 -2.80 7.83 8.71
CA LYS A 169 -2.68 6.36 8.77
C LYS A 169 -1.34 5.88 8.21
N SER A 170 -0.80 6.58 7.21
CA SER A 170 0.48 6.26 6.60
C SER A 170 1.34 7.50 6.42
N LYS A 171 2.64 7.27 6.20
CA LYS A 171 3.61 8.33 5.90
C LYS A 171 3.38 8.89 4.50
N GLY A 172 3.74 10.14 4.30
CA GLY A 172 3.78 10.76 2.98
C GLY A 172 3.22 12.18 2.91
N SER A 173 3.65 12.91 1.90
CA SER A 173 3.29 14.31 1.69
C SER A 173 1.82 14.50 1.29
N TRP A 174 1.19 13.48 0.71
CA TRP A 174 -0.22 13.54 0.33
C TRP A 174 -1.14 13.87 1.51
N TYR A 175 -0.79 13.40 2.70
CA TYR A 175 -1.58 13.61 3.92
C TYR A 175 -1.35 14.98 4.56
N SER A 176 -0.42 15.78 4.07
CA SER A 176 -0.02 17.03 4.72
C SER A 176 -0.73 18.25 4.18
N PHE A 177 -0.71 19.32 4.99
CA PHE A 177 -1.11 20.65 4.57
C PHE A 177 -0.05 21.25 3.64
N ARG A 178 -0.52 21.89 2.56
CA ARG A 178 0.34 22.65 1.64
C ARG A 178 0.80 23.95 2.28
N ASN A 179 2.08 24.06 2.59
CA ASN A 179 2.64 25.26 3.21
C ASN A 179 3.04 26.33 2.16
N THR A 180 3.39 25.91 0.97
CA THR A 180 3.66 26.74 -0.20
C THR A 180 3.27 25.93 -1.43
N ASN A 181 2.79 26.55 -2.45
CA ASN A 181 2.19 26.01 -3.70
C ASN A 181 2.56 24.61 -4.22
N THR A 182 3.23 23.77 -3.47
CA THR A 182 3.83 22.53 -3.96
C THR A 182 3.52 21.26 -3.19
N ASP A 183 3.15 21.30 -1.90
CA ASP A 183 3.14 20.08 -1.08
C ASP A 183 1.84 19.83 -0.32
N GLY A 184 1.28 18.64 -0.48
CA GLY A 184 0.11 18.17 0.26
C GLY A 184 -1.23 18.60 -0.31
N ASN A 185 -2.32 18.09 0.25
CA ASN A 185 -3.69 18.31 -0.19
C ASN A 185 -4.46 19.32 0.67
N ASN A 186 -3.77 20.11 1.47
CA ASN A 186 -4.40 21.07 2.40
C ASN A 186 -5.39 20.39 3.36
N PHE A 187 -5.07 19.21 3.83
CA PHE A 187 -5.92 18.52 4.79
C PHE A 187 -5.92 19.20 6.15
N GLY A 188 -7.07 19.19 6.75
CA GLY A 188 -7.30 19.74 8.09
C GLY A 188 -8.39 18.96 8.80
N TRP A 189 -8.75 19.44 9.97
CA TRP A 189 -9.85 18.92 10.74
C TRP A 189 -10.59 20.07 11.44
N ASN A 190 -11.88 19.88 11.65
CA ASN A 190 -12.66 20.76 12.51
C ASN A 190 -13.43 19.93 13.55
N LEU A 191 -13.69 20.54 14.68
CA LEU A 191 -14.39 19.94 15.78
C LEU A 191 -15.44 20.94 16.27
N GLU A 192 -16.72 20.62 16.12
CA GLU A 192 -17.83 21.48 16.50
C GLU A 192 -18.57 20.93 17.71
N VAL A 193 -19.02 21.80 18.60
CA VAL A 193 -19.85 21.39 19.75
C VAL A 193 -21.28 21.14 19.29
N ILE A 194 -21.77 19.91 19.43
CA ILE A 194 -23.16 19.57 19.08
C ILE A 194 -24.11 19.96 20.24
N ASN A 195 -23.65 19.84 21.49
CA ASN A 195 -24.50 20.03 22.64
C ASN A 195 -23.91 21.08 23.59
N SER A 196 -24.60 22.17 23.76
CA SER A 196 -24.22 23.35 24.58
C SER A 196 -24.68 23.29 26.02
N LEU A 197 -25.20 22.16 26.51
CA LEU A 197 -25.55 22.01 27.90
C LEU A 197 -24.30 22.14 28.79
N ASP A 198 -24.47 22.67 30.01
CA ASP A 198 -23.42 22.97 31.01
C ASP A 198 -22.54 21.79 31.45
N ARG A 199 -22.02 21.06 30.51
CA ARG A 199 -21.09 19.96 30.75
C ARG A 199 -19.66 20.43 30.60
N THR A 200 -18.78 19.92 31.43
CA THR A 200 -17.33 20.08 31.23
C THR A 200 -16.94 19.56 29.84
N PHE A 201 -15.90 20.11 29.24
CA PHE A 201 -15.52 19.77 27.87
C PHE A 201 -15.37 18.27 27.63
N SER A 202 -14.88 17.51 28.61
CA SER A 202 -14.69 16.07 28.53
C SER A 202 -16.00 15.29 28.33
N PHE A 203 -17.15 15.84 28.75
CA PHE A 203 -18.47 15.19 28.61
C PHE A 203 -19.31 15.76 27.47
N ARG A 204 -18.78 16.70 26.71
CA ARG A 204 -19.47 17.25 25.54
C ARG A 204 -19.43 16.31 24.39
N THR A 205 -20.41 16.45 23.53
CA THR A 205 -20.43 15.79 22.23
C THR A 205 -20.02 16.76 21.15
N TYR A 206 -19.13 16.33 20.30
CA TYR A 206 -18.58 17.11 19.22
C TYR A 206 -18.89 16.43 17.88
N GLU A 207 -18.98 17.24 16.83
CA GLU A 207 -18.94 16.79 15.46
C GLU A 207 -17.53 17.01 14.94
N LEU A 208 -16.87 15.93 14.52
CA LEU A 208 -15.53 15.95 13.91
C LEU A 208 -15.66 15.72 12.42
N ASN A 209 -15.06 16.62 11.65
CA ASN A 209 -14.91 16.49 10.21
C ASN A 209 -13.44 16.60 9.84
N PHE A 210 -12.98 15.73 8.96
CA PHE A 210 -11.73 15.94 8.23
C PHE A 210 -12.02 16.65 6.93
N THR A 211 -11.21 17.64 6.60
CA THR A 211 -11.44 18.57 5.50
C THR A 211 -10.24 18.63 4.56
N ALA A 212 -10.49 19.02 3.32
CA ALA A 212 -9.49 19.43 2.35
C ALA A 212 -9.89 20.78 1.76
N LYS A 213 -8.94 21.51 1.19
CA LYS A 213 -9.26 22.72 0.44
C LYS A 213 -9.44 22.41 -1.04
N ASN A 214 -10.53 22.92 -1.61
CA ASN A 214 -10.75 22.90 -3.05
C ASN A 214 -9.87 23.96 -3.77
N ASP A 215 -9.94 23.98 -5.09
CA ASP A 215 -9.20 24.94 -5.93
C ASP A 215 -9.57 26.40 -5.65
N ASN A 216 -10.77 26.65 -5.12
CA ASN A 216 -11.25 27.98 -4.73
C ASN A 216 -10.79 28.38 -3.32
N GLY A 217 -10.17 27.46 -2.58
CA GLY A 217 -9.73 27.66 -1.20
C GLY A 217 -10.80 27.40 -0.14
N ASP A 218 -11.98 26.85 -0.51
CA ASP A 218 -13.02 26.50 0.41
C ASP A 218 -12.75 25.13 1.05
N ASP A 219 -13.17 24.96 2.31
CA ASP A 219 -13.05 23.70 3.01
C ASP A 219 -14.14 22.72 2.57
N ILE A 220 -13.71 21.57 2.07
CA ILE A 220 -14.59 20.45 1.68
C ILE A 220 -14.40 19.33 2.70
N VAL A 221 -15.50 18.80 3.24
CA VAL A 221 -15.46 17.63 4.10
C VAL A 221 -15.11 16.39 3.27
N ILE A 222 -14.02 15.73 3.62
CA ILE A 222 -13.56 14.47 2.97
C ILE A 222 -13.96 13.24 3.77
N GLU A 223 -14.01 13.36 5.10
CA GLU A 223 -14.48 12.31 6.01
C GLU A 223 -15.26 12.91 7.17
N GLY A 224 -16.33 12.28 7.56
CA GLY A 224 -17.24 12.70 8.60
C GLY A 224 -18.67 12.94 8.07
N PRO A 225 -19.56 13.55 8.86
CA PRO A 225 -19.36 13.95 10.25
C PRO A 225 -19.27 12.76 11.22
N PHE A 226 -18.29 12.79 12.11
CA PHE A 226 -18.19 11.81 13.20
C PHE A 226 -18.66 12.45 14.50
N THR A 227 -19.59 11.80 15.18
CA THR A 227 -20.01 12.23 16.53
C THR A 227 -19.05 11.68 17.56
N VAL A 228 -18.33 12.54 18.26
CA VAL A 228 -17.24 12.15 19.16
C VAL A 228 -17.32 12.85 20.53
N SER A 229 -16.63 12.28 21.52
CA SER A 229 -16.48 12.83 22.86
C SER A 229 -15.07 12.55 23.39
N PHE A 230 -14.59 13.38 24.32
CA PHE A 230 -13.37 13.09 25.09
C PHE A 230 -13.62 12.15 26.27
N ASP A 231 -14.89 11.86 26.58
CA ASP A 231 -15.23 10.88 27.60
C ASP A 231 -15.11 9.47 27.06
N LYS A 232 -14.18 8.70 27.64
CA LYS A 232 -13.92 7.31 27.27
C LYS A 232 -15.14 6.38 27.40
N PHE A 233 -16.10 6.76 28.25
CA PHE A 233 -17.32 5.98 28.51
C PHE A 233 -18.54 6.48 27.75
N ALA A 234 -18.42 7.56 26.99
CA ALA A 234 -19.51 8.08 26.20
C ALA A 234 -19.95 7.08 25.12
N LYS A 235 -21.28 6.89 25.05
CA LYS A 235 -21.92 6.02 24.06
C LYS A 235 -23.08 6.74 23.38
N ASP A 236 -23.28 6.40 22.12
CA ASP A 236 -24.43 6.86 21.35
C ASP A 236 -25.73 6.11 21.74
N LYS A 237 -26.84 6.41 21.04
CA LYS A 237 -28.13 5.73 21.22
C LYS A 237 -28.06 4.23 20.87
N SER A 238 -27.15 3.84 20.03
CA SER A 238 -26.90 2.45 19.60
C SER A 238 -25.94 1.70 20.53
N ARG A 239 -25.45 2.36 21.57
CA ARG A 239 -24.44 1.88 22.53
C ARG A 239 -23.04 1.71 21.92
N GLU A 240 -22.79 2.28 20.78
CA GLU A 240 -21.44 2.36 20.21
C GLU A 240 -20.60 3.43 20.94
N SER A 241 -19.27 3.23 20.98
CA SER A 241 -18.35 4.18 21.57
C SER A 241 -18.40 5.52 20.81
N MET A 242 -18.50 6.61 21.57
CA MET A 242 -18.33 7.96 21.06
C MET A 242 -16.94 8.51 21.38
N TYR A 243 -16.08 7.72 22.03
CA TYR A 243 -14.74 8.16 22.36
C TYR A 243 -13.95 8.47 21.08
N ILE A 244 -13.39 9.67 21.02
CA ILE A 244 -12.80 10.21 19.80
C ILE A 244 -11.72 9.31 19.20
N GLU A 245 -10.90 8.68 20.05
CA GLU A 245 -9.86 7.75 19.61
C GLU A 245 -10.45 6.48 18.99
N ASP A 246 -11.47 5.89 19.62
CA ASP A 246 -12.14 4.70 19.09
C ASP A 246 -12.84 4.99 17.77
N VAL A 247 -13.58 6.11 17.71
CA VAL A 247 -14.37 6.48 16.53
C VAL A 247 -13.47 6.75 15.33
N VAL A 248 -12.43 7.56 15.51
CA VAL A 248 -11.51 7.90 14.43
C VAL A 248 -10.71 6.67 13.98
N ASN A 249 -10.17 5.91 14.92
CA ASN A 249 -9.32 4.76 14.58
C ASN A 249 -10.11 3.61 13.91
N LYS A 250 -11.42 3.51 14.18
CA LYS A 250 -12.29 2.52 13.55
C LYS A 250 -12.82 2.98 12.18
N ASN A 251 -13.25 4.24 12.07
CA ASN A 251 -14.08 4.70 10.96
C ASN A 251 -13.34 5.56 9.95
N SER A 252 -12.26 6.27 10.33
CA SER A 252 -11.51 7.07 9.37
C SER A 252 -10.66 6.20 8.46
N LYS A 253 -10.72 6.48 7.18
CA LYS A 253 -9.92 5.81 6.14
C LYS A 253 -8.47 6.29 6.14
N TYR A 254 -8.28 7.60 6.34
CA TYR A 254 -6.99 8.26 6.15
C TYR A 254 -6.29 8.66 7.44
N PHE A 255 -7.03 8.87 8.54
CA PHE A 255 -6.51 9.45 9.76
C PHE A 255 -6.68 8.53 10.97
N ARG A 256 -5.85 8.77 11.96
CA ARG A 256 -5.89 8.13 13.28
C ARG A 256 -5.79 9.18 14.35
N SER A 257 -6.18 8.85 15.55
CA SER A 257 -6.08 9.74 16.70
C SER A 257 -5.49 9.02 17.91
N LYS A 258 -4.86 9.79 18.77
CA LYS A 258 -4.36 9.37 20.07
C LYS A 258 -4.65 10.45 21.09
N VAL A 259 -5.28 10.08 22.21
CA VAL A 259 -5.71 10.99 23.26
C VAL A 259 -4.89 10.75 24.53
N ASN A 260 -4.43 11.81 25.15
CA ASN A 260 -3.92 11.73 26.51
C ASN A 260 -5.07 11.89 27.51
N GLN A 261 -5.60 10.77 27.98
CA GLN A 261 -6.75 10.74 28.89
C GLN A 261 -6.42 11.31 30.28
N SER A 262 -5.17 11.17 30.74
CA SER A 262 -4.71 11.77 32.00
C SER A 262 -4.80 13.29 31.94
N ASN A 263 -4.32 13.90 30.88
CA ASN A 263 -4.37 15.34 30.67
C ASN A 263 -5.81 15.85 30.49
N VAL A 264 -6.66 15.10 29.77
CA VAL A 264 -8.08 15.41 29.64
C VAL A 264 -8.74 15.44 31.01
N THR A 265 -8.47 14.45 31.87
CA THR A 265 -9.03 14.36 33.21
C THR A 265 -8.51 15.48 34.12
N ALA A 266 -7.19 15.70 34.13
CA ALA A 266 -6.55 16.76 34.91
C ALA A 266 -7.09 18.14 34.55
N LEU A 267 -7.26 18.43 33.27
CA LEU A 267 -7.84 19.67 32.81
C LEU A 267 -9.30 19.81 33.18
N ALA A 268 -10.10 18.74 33.09
CA ALA A 268 -11.51 18.74 33.50
C ALA A 268 -11.66 18.99 35.00
N GLU A 269 -10.80 18.37 35.81
CA GLU A 269 -10.77 18.60 37.28
C GLU A 269 -10.32 20.01 37.62
N TYR A 270 -9.27 20.51 36.95
CA TYR A 270 -8.83 21.87 37.10
C TYR A 270 -9.95 22.88 36.82
N LEU A 271 -10.69 22.69 35.75
CA LEU A 271 -11.83 23.54 35.40
C LEU A 271 -12.97 23.43 36.38
N ARG A 272 -13.21 22.25 36.95
CA ARG A 272 -14.28 22.00 37.94
C ARG A 272 -13.97 22.58 39.32
N SER A 273 -12.71 22.59 39.73
CA SER A 273 -12.26 22.98 41.07
C SER A 273 -12.33 24.49 41.37
N ALA A 274 -12.86 25.30 40.50
CA ALA A 274 -12.91 26.74 40.69
C ALA A 274 -14.25 27.20 41.30
N ASN A 275 -14.23 27.60 42.55
CA ASN A 275 -15.43 28.12 43.24
C ASN A 275 -15.88 29.53 42.80
N THR A 276 -15.15 30.23 41.92
CA THR A 276 -15.43 31.64 41.69
C THR A 276 -15.34 32.11 40.23
N VAL A 277 -15.03 31.24 39.30
CA VAL A 277 -14.83 31.68 37.93
C VAL A 277 -15.48 30.71 36.97
N SER A 278 -16.44 31.25 36.24
CA SER A 278 -16.99 30.61 35.08
C SER A 278 -15.83 29.99 34.24
N PRO A 279 -15.83 28.71 34.01
CA PRO A 279 -14.86 28.12 33.15
C PRO A 279 -15.04 28.76 31.77
N ILE A 280 -14.15 29.65 31.47
CA ILE A 280 -14.13 30.35 30.23
C ILE A 280 -13.61 29.36 29.21
N LEU A 281 -14.32 28.55 28.76
CA LEU A 281 -13.89 27.97 28.20
C LEU A 281 -13.80 27.23 27.10
N MET A 282 -13.90 26.27 26.94
CA MET A 282 -13.87 25.22 25.92
C MET A 282 -14.96 25.41 24.86
N ASP A 283 -15.74 26.41 25.05
CA ASP A 283 -16.72 26.86 24.08
C ASP A 283 -16.14 27.73 22.98
N ILE A 284 -14.90 28.20 23.14
CA ILE A 284 -14.13 28.80 22.05
C ILE A 284 -13.30 27.72 21.40
N VAL A 285 -13.83 26.60 21.28
CA VAL A 285 -13.03 25.55 20.88
C VAL A 285 -12.69 25.80 19.48
N PHE A 286 -12.37 26.21 18.73
CA PHE A 286 -12.04 26.07 17.34
C PHE A 286 -12.59 27.19 16.48
N GLY A 287 -12.34 28.40 16.79
CA GLY A 287 -12.71 29.52 15.95
C GLY A 287 -11.51 30.24 15.39
N THR A 288 -11.37 30.30 14.11
CA THR A 288 -10.64 31.38 13.47
C THR A 288 -11.48 32.63 13.59
N GLU A 289 -10.91 33.70 14.18
CA GLU A 289 -11.46 35.05 14.14
C GLU A 289 -12.83 35.32 14.80
N ARG A 290 -13.06 34.84 15.99
CA ARG A 290 -14.10 35.44 16.81
C ARG A 290 -13.59 36.76 17.44
N LYS A 291 -14.35 37.80 17.28
CA LYS A 291 -14.06 39.07 17.94
C LYS A 291 -14.60 39.01 19.38
N ILE A 292 -13.73 39.29 20.32
CA ILE A 292 -14.08 39.53 21.70
C ILE A 292 -14.13 41.04 21.90
N GLY A 293 -15.30 41.62 21.78
CA GLY A 293 -15.43 43.07 21.69
C GLY A 293 -14.86 43.59 20.37
N THR A 294 -13.91 44.54 20.46
CA THR A 294 -13.20 45.08 19.31
C THR A 294 -11.90 44.33 18.98
N THR A 295 -11.46 43.42 19.84
CA THR A 295 -10.20 42.69 19.68
C THR A 295 -10.47 41.39 18.97
N SER A 296 -9.72 41.12 17.90
CA SER A 296 -9.81 39.84 17.19
C SER A 296 -9.19 38.73 18.03
N PHE A 297 -9.78 37.55 17.95
CA PHE A 297 -9.27 36.38 18.64
C PHE A 297 -7.88 35.95 18.15
N SER A 298 -7.56 36.22 16.89
CA SER A 298 -6.24 35.97 16.30
C SER A 298 -5.15 36.81 16.97
N THR A 299 -5.42 38.06 17.30
CA THR A 299 -4.49 38.92 18.04
C THR A 299 -4.21 38.35 19.44
N TYR A 300 -5.25 37.85 20.10
CA TYR A 300 -5.14 37.21 21.39
C TYR A 300 -4.32 35.90 21.30
N HIS A 301 -4.60 35.12 20.31
CA HIS A 301 -3.85 33.91 19.98
C HIS A 301 -2.37 34.18 19.78
N ASN A 302 -2.02 35.17 18.96
CA ASN A 302 -0.64 35.53 18.68
C ASN A 302 0.11 35.98 19.94
N THR A 303 -0.59 36.67 20.85
CA THR A 303 0.00 37.10 22.11
C THR A 303 0.29 35.90 23.02
N MET A 304 -0.64 34.95 23.15
CA MET A 304 -0.41 33.71 23.90
C MET A 304 0.69 32.87 23.25
N GLN A 305 0.74 32.81 21.93
CA GLN A 305 1.78 32.12 21.20
C GLN A 305 3.17 32.74 21.44
N SER A 306 3.28 34.07 21.40
CA SER A 306 4.54 34.76 21.68
C SER A 306 5.06 34.52 23.10
N ILE A 307 4.13 34.32 24.04
CA ILE A 307 4.44 33.96 25.41
C ILE A 307 4.99 32.54 25.53
N ILE A 308 4.43 31.63 24.77
CA ILE A 308 4.83 30.23 24.77
C ILE A 308 6.12 30.01 23.99
N ASP A 309 6.29 30.70 22.86
CA ASP A 309 7.48 30.60 22.04
C ASP A 309 8.72 31.25 22.72
N ASN A 310 8.47 32.19 23.64
CA ASN A 310 9.49 32.75 24.52
C ASN A 310 9.52 31.99 25.84
N THR A 311 10.45 31.05 25.97
CA THR A 311 10.68 30.24 27.16
C THR A 311 11.25 31.04 28.36
N SER A 312 11.41 32.35 28.23
CA SER A 312 11.74 33.22 29.34
C SER A 312 10.53 33.35 30.27
N ALA A 313 10.79 33.34 31.56
CA ALA A 313 9.75 33.54 32.57
C ALA A 313 8.84 34.72 32.16
N ILE A 314 7.58 34.42 31.96
CA ILE A 314 6.58 35.41 31.56
C ILE A 314 6.44 36.40 32.70
N THR A 315 7.04 37.54 32.53
CA THR A 315 7.01 38.62 33.54
C THR A 315 5.77 39.49 33.43
N THR A 316 4.99 39.37 32.36
CA THR A 316 3.76 40.17 32.17
C THR A 316 2.66 39.29 31.62
N THR A 317 1.56 39.16 32.37
CA THR A 317 0.31 38.60 31.86
C THR A 317 -0.15 39.46 30.67
N PRO A 318 -0.46 38.89 29.50
CA PRO A 318 -1.15 39.64 28.47
C PRO A 318 -2.41 40.23 29.12
N ALA A 319 -2.57 41.53 29.04
CA ALA A 319 -3.75 42.22 29.58
C ALA A 319 -4.97 41.77 28.78
N LEU A 320 -5.56 40.67 29.20
CA LEU A 320 -6.83 40.24 28.70
C LEU A 320 -7.87 41.24 29.15
N PRO A 321 -8.69 41.81 28.25
CA PRO A 321 -9.79 42.66 28.68
C PRO A 321 -10.78 41.77 29.45
N ALA A 322 -10.52 41.63 30.72
CA ALA A 322 -11.23 40.72 31.63
C ALA A 322 -12.76 40.95 31.66
N THR A 323 -13.19 42.17 31.38
CA THR A 323 -14.58 42.54 31.27
C THR A 323 -15.27 42.11 29.98
N THR A 324 -14.56 41.97 28.91
CA THR A 324 -15.12 41.59 27.61
C THR A 324 -15.16 40.07 27.44
N PHE A 325 -14.20 39.38 28.03
CA PHE A 325 -14.08 37.94 27.95
C PHE A 325 -15.25 37.21 28.66
N GLY A 326 -15.65 37.67 29.83
CA GLY A 326 -16.78 37.11 30.58
C GLY A 326 -18.15 37.34 29.93
N LYS A 327 -18.31 38.38 29.13
CA LYS A 327 -19.58 38.71 28.48
C LYS A 327 -19.85 37.94 27.20
N GLN A 328 -18.81 37.60 26.43
CA GLN A 328 -18.98 36.90 25.17
C GLN A 328 -18.95 35.38 25.30
N LEU A 329 -18.43 34.89 26.39
CA LEU A 329 -18.47 33.48 26.76
C LEU A 329 -19.65 33.11 27.63
N GLY A 330 -20.51 34.08 27.93
CA GLY A 330 -21.82 33.85 28.57
C GLY A 330 -22.69 32.99 27.64
N VAL A 331 -23.24 31.98 28.21
CA VAL A 331 -23.90 30.81 27.66
C VAL A 331 -25.04 31.07 26.66
N SER A 332 -25.50 32.28 26.52
CA SER A 332 -26.76 32.58 25.83
C SER A 332 -26.64 32.87 24.31
N THR A 333 -25.47 32.86 23.74
CA THR A 333 -25.27 33.26 22.31
C THR A 333 -24.40 32.32 21.50
N TYR A 334 -24.40 31.05 21.85
CA TYR A 334 -23.65 30.08 21.04
C TYR A 334 -24.33 29.82 19.72
N SER A 335 -23.65 30.23 18.64
CA SER A 335 -23.80 29.54 17.39
C SER A 335 -23.24 28.13 17.58
N THR A 336 -24.07 27.13 17.42
CA THR A 336 -23.72 25.72 17.46
C THR A 336 -22.75 25.33 16.31
N LYS A 337 -22.36 26.28 15.48
CA LYS A 337 -21.48 26.08 14.31
C LYS A 337 -20.35 27.08 14.36
N SER A 338 -19.27 26.75 15.01
CA SER A 338 -17.99 27.43 14.76
C SER A 338 -17.06 26.51 14.00
N THR A 339 -16.97 26.74 12.73
CA THR A 339 -16.07 26.03 11.84
C THR A 339 -14.69 26.67 11.87
N ALA A 340 -13.74 26.05 12.53
CA ALA A 340 -12.33 26.34 12.31
C ALA A 340 -11.67 25.10 11.79
N THR A 341 -11.21 25.16 10.57
CA THR A 341 -10.41 24.10 9.99
C THR A 341 -8.99 24.19 10.51
N LEU A 342 -8.54 23.13 11.13
CA LEU A 342 -7.22 23.00 11.74
C LEU A 342 -6.38 22.08 10.88
N LEU A 343 -5.22 22.55 10.45
CA LEU A 343 -4.48 21.96 9.37
C LEU A 343 -3.58 20.82 9.85
N LEU A 344 -3.59 19.71 9.12
CA LEU A 344 -2.64 18.60 9.29
C LEU A 344 -1.33 18.97 8.62
N GLY A 345 -0.28 19.14 9.42
CA GLY A 345 1.03 19.57 8.93
C GLY A 345 2.04 18.44 8.76
N LYS A 346 2.95 18.60 7.83
CA LYS A 346 4.29 17.97 7.77
C LYS A 346 4.41 16.47 7.52
N GLY A 347 3.45 15.81 6.88
CA GLY A 347 3.74 14.54 6.24
C GLY A 347 4.76 14.73 5.11
N ALA A 348 5.75 13.86 5.02
CA ALA A 348 6.75 13.89 3.95
C ALA A 348 7.12 12.48 3.53
N ASN A 349 7.35 12.29 2.22
CA ASN A 349 7.84 11.02 1.68
C ASN A 349 9.34 10.87 1.93
N ASN A 350 10.09 11.98 1.83
CA ASN A 350 11.51 12.04 2.16
C ASN A 350 11.89 13.46 2.58
N THR A 351 12.63 13.59 3.66
CA THR A 351 13.05 14.89 4.21
C THR A 351 14.42 15.36 3.73
N ASN A 352 15.18 14.50 3.06
CA ASN A 352 16.58 14.76 2.75
C ASN A 352 16.81 15.31 1.34
N ASN A 353 15.78 15.33 0.50
CA ASN A 353 15.93 15.82 -0.87
C ASN A 353 15.46 17.26 -1.01
N SER A 354 16.43 18.20 -0.98
CA SER A 354 16.17 19.64 -1.14
C SER A 354 15.70 20.03 -2.55
N SER A 355 15.96 19.19 -3.55
CA SER A 355 15.52 19.40 -4.94
C SER A 355 14.11 18.86 -5.22
N ASN A 356 13.56 18.08 -4.32
CA ASN A 356 12.18 17.58 -4.39
C ASN A 356 11.43 17.91 -3.09
N PRO A 357 10.85 19.11 -2.99
CA PRO A 357 10.20 19.58 -1.76
C PRO A 357 8.98 18.76 -1.35
N ARG A 358 8.40 17.98 -2.26
CA ARG A 358 7.31 17.04 -1.92
C ARG A 358 7.81 15.75 -1.29
N GLY A 359 9.12 15.51 -1.29
CA GLY A 359 9.68 14.25 -0.87
C GLY A 359 9.19 13.06 -1.72
N LEU A 360 8.70 13.31 -2.93
CA LEU A 360 8.32 12.29 -3.90
C LEU A 360 9.55 11.89 -4.71
N PHE A 361 9.62 10.61 -5.09
CA PHE A 361 10.67 10.11 -5.94
C PHE A 361 10.06 9.69 -7.27
N ALA A 362 10.62 10.16 -8.36
CA ALA A 362 10.40 9.53 -9.65
C ALA A 362 11.10 8.15 -9.65
N VAL A 363 10.52 7.20 -10.37
CA VAL A 363 11.07 5.84 -10.48
C VAL A 363 12.49 5.81 -11.06
N ASP A 364 12.80 6.77 -11.91
CA ASP A 364 14.12 6.93 -12.53
C ASP A 364 15.14 7.67 -11.64
N SER A 365 14.72 8.24 -10.51
CA SER A 365 15.66 8.81 -9.54
C SER A 365 16.44 7.71 -8.81
N THR A 366 17.69 7.96 -8.45
CA THR A 366 18.54 7.01 -7.73
C THR A 366 17.85 6.48 -6.48
N THR A 367 17.27 7.33 -5.67
CA THR A 367 16.61 6.94 -4.42
C THR A 367 15.34 6.11 -4.66
N GLY A 368 14.57 6.41 -5.71
CA GLY A 368 13.40 5.62 -6.08
C GLY A 368 13.78 4.20 -6.51
N SER A 369 14.83 4.08 -7.31
CA SER A 369 15.40 2.80 -7.72
C SER A 369 15.92 1.99 -6.54
N GLU A 370 16.67 2.61 -5.62
CA GLU A 370 17.18 1.95 -4.41
C GLU A 370 16.06 1.38 -3.53
N LEU A 371 14.95 2.10 -3.38
CA LEU A 371 13.79 1.62 -2.61
C LEU A 371 13.12 0.41 -3.27
N ILE A 372 13.00 0.41 -4.60
CA ILE A 372 12.44 -0.72 -5.33
C ILE A 372 13.37 -1.93 -5.23
N VAL A 373 14.69 -1.72 -5.34
CA VAL A 373 15.70 -2.77 -5.12
C VAL A 373 15.58 -3.36 -3.72
N ALA A 374 15.48 -2.53 -2.68
CA ALA A 374 15.29 -2.96 -1.30
C ALA A 374 14.01 -3.78 -1.10
N ALA A 375 12.93 -3.43 -1.81
CA ALA A 375 11.68 -4.20 -1.78
C ALA A 375 11.83 -5.59 -2.39
N TYR A 376 12.51 -5.72 -3.54
CA TYR A 376 12.77 -7.02 -4.14
C TYR A 376 13.79 -7.86 -3.35
N ASN A 377 14.72 -7.24 -2.67
CA ASN A 377 15.62 -7.93 -1.72
C ASN A 377 14.91 -8.41 -0.44
N GLY A 378 13.66 -7.99 -0.21
CA GLY A 378 12.92 -8.28 1.01
C GLY A 378 13.34 -7.44 2.21
N GLU A 379 14.11 -6.37 2.02
CA GLU A 379 14.60 -5.48 3.09
C GLU A 379 13.45 -4.64 3.68
N LEU A 380 12.51 -4.17 2.83
CA LEU A 380 11.36 -3.41 3.30
C LEU A 380 10.30 -4.29 3.98
N ASN A 381 10.14 -5.52 3.51
CA ASN A 381 9.22 -6.49 4.11
C ASN A 381 9.68 -7.93 3.84
N PRO A 382 10.34 -8.59 4.79
CA PRO A 382 10.88 -9.93 4.60
C PRO A 382 9.83 -11.01 4.33
N ALA A 383 8.56 -10.78 4.71
CA ALA A 383 7.48 -11.75 4.52
C ALA A 383 7.24 -12.09 3.03
N ILE A 384 7.64 -11.19 2.11
CA ILE A 384 7.52 -11.45 0.67
C ILE A 384 8.37 -12.64 0.21
N LEU A 385 9.41 -13.00 0.92
CA LEU A 385 10.27 -14.14 0.61
C LEU A 385 9.63 -15.48 1.01
N ASP A 386 8.58 -15.46 1.85
CA ASP A 386 7.83 -16.66 2.19
C ASP A 386 6.81 -17.00 1.08
N LYS A 387 7.18 -17.99 0.26
CA LYS A 387 6.35 -18.45 -0.86
C LYS A 387 5.04 -19.14 -0.46
N LEU A 388 4.95 -19.66 0.77
CA LEU A 388 3.73 -20.30 1.27
C LEU A 388 2.71 -19.25 1.71
N GLN A 389 3.15 -18.22 2.41
CA GLN A 389 2.30 -17.14 2.87
C GLN A 389 1.90 -16.20 1.71
N TRP A 390 2.86 -15.87 0.84
CA TRP A 390 2.68 -14.94 -0.28
C TRP A 390 3.06 -15.60 -1.61
N PRO A 391 2.20 -16.48 -2.16
CA PRO A 391 2.47 -17.11 -3.46
C PRO A 391 2.43 -16.07 -4.59
N ILE A 392 3.41 -16.11 -5.48
CA ILE A 392 3.57 -15.20 -6.63
C ILE A 392 3.76 -16.05 -7.89
N ASP A 393 3.15 -15.64 -9.00
CA ASP A 393 3.31 -16.29 -10.29
C ASP A 393 4.20 -15.47 -11.24
N VAL A 394 4.04 -14.14 -11.21
CA VAL A 394 4.68 -13.24 -12.19
C VAL A 394 5.20 -11.99 -11.50
N VAL A 395 6.34 -11.50 -11.97
CA VAL A 395 6.88 -10.15 -11.72
C VAL A 395 6.98 -9.46 -13.08
N LEU A 396 6.44 -8.26 -13.19
CA LEU A 396 6.52 -7.43 -14.39
C LEU A 396 7.53 -6.31 -14.21
N ASP A 397 8.35 -6.09 -15.22
CA ASP A 397 9.18 -4.90 -15.33
C ASP A 397 8.33 -3.65 -15.60
N ALA A 398 8.88 -2.50 -15.35
CA ALA A 398 8.22 -1.21 -15.51
C ALA A 398 9.20 -0.13 -15.98
N ASN A 399 10.03 -0.49 -16.96
CA ASN A 399 11.14 0.34 -17.45
C ASN A 399 12.18 0.64 -16.35
N TYR A 400 12.48 -0.37 -15.55
CA TYR A 400 13.46 -0.25 -14.49
C TYR A 400 14.91 -0.19 -14.99
N ASP A 401 15.78 0.33 -14.17
CA ASP A 401 17.24 0.33 -14.41
C ASP A 401 17.87 -1.08 -14.26
N ALA A 402 19.15 -1.17 -14.62
CA ALA A 402 19.88 -2.43 -14.57
C ALA A 402 19.94 -3.03 -13.16
N ASN A 403 20.12 -2.20 -12.12
CA ASN A 403 20.23 -2.67 -10.75
C ASN A 403 18.92 -3.27 -10.26
N THR A 404 17.80 -2.63 -10.57
CA THR A 404 16.47 -3.14 -10.25
C THR A 404 16.19 -4.46 -10.98
N LYS A 405 16.55 -4.57 -12.27
CA LYS A 405 16.43 -5.82 -13.02
C LYS A 405 17.25 -6.96 -12.40
N ILE A 406 18.47 -6.68 -11.94
CA ILE A 406 19.30 -7.64 -11.20
C ILE A 406 18.62 -8.06 -9.87
N ALA A 407 18.06 -7.10 -9.14
CA ALA A 407 17.35 -7.41 -7.89
C ALA A 407 16.12 -8.30 -8.14
N ILE A 408 15.35 -8.05 -9.21
CA ILE A 408 14.23 -8.91 -9.62
C ILE A 408 14.71 -10.33 -9.92
N GLN A 409 15.85 -10.51 -10.60
CA GLN A 409 16.40 -11.82 -10.90
C GLN A 409 16.85 -12.58 -9.66
N ASN A 410 17.51 -11.89 -8.74
CA ASN A 410 17.88 -12.45 -7.45
C ASN A 410 16.64 -12.90 -6.67
N PHE A 411 15.60 -12.07 -6.67
CA PHE A 411 14.32 -12.35 -6.03
C PHE A 411 13.65 -13.62 -6.59
N ILE A 412 13.50 -13.74 -7.91
CA ILE A 412 12.88 -14.93 -8.51
C ILE A 412 13.75 -16.19 -8.33
N THR A 413 15.08 -16.02 -8.29
CA THR A 413 15.99 -17.14 -8.04
C THR A 413 15.88 -17.64 -6.60
N GLN A 414 15.84 -16.73 -5.63
CA GLN A 414 15.69 -17.06 -4.22
C GLN A 414 14.34 -17.71 -3.93
N ARG A 415 13.26 -17.20 -4.50
CA ARG A 415 11.92 -17.77 -4.30
C ARG A 415 11.71 -19.07 -5.06
N GLY A 416 12.05 -19.10 -6.35
CA GLY A 416 11.92 -20.27 -7.20
C GLY A 416 10.50 -20.73 -7.49
N ASP A 417 9.50 -19.84 -7.36
CA ASP A 417 8.07 -20.09 -7.60
C ASP A 417 7.42 -19.13 -8.60
N CYS A 418 8.15 -18.15 -9.12
CA CYS A 418 7.64 -17.12 -10.03
C CYS A 418 8.58 -16.86 -11.20
N VAL A 419 8.07 -16.19 -12.24
CA VAL A 419 8.81 -15.74 -13.41
C VAL A 419 8.90 -14.22 -13.46
N ALA A 420 9.95 -13.68 -14.09
CA ALA A 420 10.07 -12.26 -14.40
C ALA A 420 9.93 -12.02 -15.91
N LEU A 421 9.11 -11.02 -16.25
CA LEU A 421 8.95 -10.53 -17.61
C LEU A 421 9.57 -9.14 -17.68
N LEU A 422 10.80 -9.08 -18.20
CA LEU A 422 11.61 -7.87 -18.25
C LEU A 422 11.46 -7.17 -19.59
N ASP A 423 11.75 -5.88 -19.62
CA ASP A 423 11.82 -5.07 -20.83
C ASP A 423 13.25 -4.60 -21.12
N VAL A 424 13.49 -4.17 -22.34
CA VAL A 424 14.75 -3.55 -22.76
C VAL A 424 14.79 -2.04 -22.53
N GLY A 425 13.71 -1.47 -21.98
CA GLY A 425 13.49 -0.03 -21.88
C GLY A 425 13.03 0.59 -23.21
N PHE A 426 12.98 1.91 -23.24
CA PHE A 426 12.57 2.65 -24.44
C PHE A 426 13.67 2.64 -25.50
N ARG A 427 13.40 1.98 -26.66
CA ARG A 427 14.33 1.89 -27.80
C ARG A 427 13.61 2.26 -29.10
N THR A 428 14.35 2.79 -30.06
CA THR A 428 13.76 3.27 -31.32
C THR A 428 14.02 2.32 -32.48
N THR A 429 15.03 1.48 -32.39
CA THR A 429 15.44 0.57 -33.44
C THR A 429 15.67 -0.85 -32.92
N VAL A 430 15.63 -1.81 -33.83
CA VAL A 430 15.98 -3.21 -33.53
C VAL A 430 17.43 -3.33 -33.08
N ALA A 431 18.36 -2.59 -33.74
CA ALA A 431 19.77 -2.60 -33.37
C ALA A 431 20.01 -2.13 -31.94
N ASP A 432 19.38 -1.03 -31.53
CA ASP A 432 19.46 -0.54 -30.14
C ASP A 432 18.87 -1.56 -29.13
N THR A 433 17.84 -2.28 -29.55
CA THR A 433 17.21 -3.33 -28.75
C THR A 433 18.13 -4.53 -28.55
N LEU A 434 18.79 -4.98 -29.60
CA LEU A 434 19.77 -6.06 -29.56
C LEU A 434 20.99 -5.69 -28.72
N ASP A 435 21.47 -4.44 -28.83
CA ASP A 435 22.60 -3.95 -28.04
C ASP A 435 22.33 -4.03 -26.53
N GLN A 436 21.09 -3.83 -26.09
CA GLN A 436 20.74 -3.95 -24.67
C GLN A 436 20.98 -5.34 -24.09
N ARG A 437 20.88 -6.40 -24.90
CA ARG A 437 21.14 -7.77 -24.46
C ARG A 437 22.61 -7.98 -24.07
N SER A 438 23.52 -7.23 -24.67
CA SER A 438 24.95 -7.29 -24.42
C SER A 438 25.46 -6.17 -23.48
N SER A 439 24.90 -4.99 -23.55
CA SER A 439 25.38 -3.81 -22.82
C SER A 439 24.73 -3.62 -21.45
N ASN A 440 23.48 -4.05 -21.26
CA ASN A 440 22.75 -3.89 -20.00
C ASN A 440 22.99 -5.09 -19.07
N ALA A 441 23.72 -4.88 -17.98
CA ALA A 441 24.02 -5.92 -16.99
C ALA A 441 22.76 -6.63 -16.44
N GLY A 442 21.64 -5.91 -16.34
CA GLY A 442 20.35 -6.45 -15.91
C GLY A 442 19.68 -7.37 -16.94
N LEU A 443 20.20 -7.49 -18.16
CA LEU A 443 19.63 -8.32 -19.22
C LEU A 443 20.58 -9.42 -19.73
N GLN A 444 21.82 -9.47 -19.25
CA GLN A 444 22.85 -10.43 -19.73
C GLN A 444 22.67 -11.87 -19.26
N MET A 445 21.69 -12.14 -18.39
CA MET A 445 21.50 -13.47 -17.84
C MET A 445 20.95 -14.49 -18.83
N SER A 446 21.18 -15.76 -18.52
CA SER A 446 20.55 -16.92 -19.15
C SER A 446 19.79 -17.70 -18.07
N ASP A 447 18.50 -17.44 -17.91
CA ASP A 447 17.62 -18.11 -16.93
C ASP A 447 16.28 -18.43 -17.57
N TYR A 448 15.83 -19.67 -17.41
CA TYR A 448 14.51 -20.10 -17.90
C TYR A 448 13.33 -19.42 -17.19
N LYS A 449 13.54 -18.80 -16.02
CA LYS A 449 12.50 -18.07 -15.30
C LYS A 449 12.35 -16.61 -15.71
N VAL A 450 13.16 -16.15 -16.66
CA VAL A 450 13.15 -14.78 -17.15
C VAL A 450 12.80 -14.75 -18.63
N ALA A 451 11.93 -13.84 -19.05
CA ALA A 451 11.68 -13.53 -20.47
C ALA A 451 11.89 -12.04 -20.70
N ILE A 452 12.47 -11.67 -21.86
CA ILE A 452 12.84 -10.30 -22.21
C ILE A 452 11.99 -9.86 -23.40
N PHE A 453 11.41 -8.66 -23.33
CA PHE A 453 10.52 -8.07 -24.36
C PHE A 453 11.11 -6.76 -24.90
N GLY A 454 11.14 -6.63 -26.21
CA GLY A 454 11.89 -5.59 -26.92
C GLY A 454 11.10 -4.36 -27.37
N HIS A 455 9.84 -4.20 -26.98
CA HIS A 455 8.97 -3.16 -27.53
C HIS A 455 8.46 -2.17 -26.50
N ASP A 456 8.22 -0.95 -26.98
CA ASP A 456 7.52 0.09 -26.26
C ASP A 456 6.38 0.69 -27.11
N PHE A 457 5.41 1.31 -26.44
CA PHE A 457 4.16 1.77 -27.02
C PHE A 457 3.79 3.15 -26.50
N ILE A 458 3.08 3.92 -27.33
CA ILE A 458 2.43 5.15 -26.93
C ILE A 458 0.94 4.85 -26.72
N ILE A 459 0.44 5.15 -25.52
CA ILE A 459 -0.96 4.97 -25.13
C ILE A 459 -1.54 6.30 -24.64
N GLY A 460 -2.85 6.46 -24.73
CA GLY A 460 -3.54 7.56 -24.05
C GLY A 460 -3.73 7.24 -22.57
N ASP A 461 -3.24 8.12 -21.72
CA ASP A 461 -3.45 8.03 -20.28
C ASP A 461 -4.80 8.64 -19.92
N THR A 462 -5.72 7.81 -19.45
CA THR A 462 -7.07 8.22 -19.06
C THR A 462 -7.12 8.96 -17.73
N TYR A 463 -6.06 8.85 -16.90
CA TYR A 463 -5.99 9.49 -15.59
C TYR A 463 -5.47 10.93 -15.69
N ASN A 464 -4.43 11.15 -16.51
CA ASN A 464 -3.77 12.45 -16.61
C ASN A 464 -4.08 13.18 -17.92
N GLY A 465 -4.85 12.57 -18.84
CA GLY A 465 -5.28 13.18 -20.11
C GLY A 465 -4.14 13.42 -21.12
N LEU A 466 -3.02 12.73 -20.96
CA LEU A 466 -1.80 12.87 -21.78
C LEU A 466 -1.50 11.59 -22.54
N ASP A 467 -0.63 11.66 -23.53
CA ASP A 467 -0.04 10.49 -24.15
C ASP A 467 1.22 10.08 -23.38
N ILE A 468 1.27 8.81 -22.99
CA ILE A 468 2.40 8.27 -22.24
C ILE A 468 3.05 7.11 -22.99
N LYS A 469 4.34 6.94 -22.74
CA LYS A 469 5.14 5.86 -23.31
C LYS A 469 5.28 4.73 -22.28
N VAL A 470 4.90 3.52 -22.66
CA VAL A 470 4.94 2.33 -21.80
C VAL A 470 5.68 1.19 -22.50
N THR A 471 6.30 0.31 -21.73
CA THR A 471 6.99 -0.87 -22.23
C THR A 471 6.04 -2.08 -22.35
N ALA A 472 6.47 -3.13 -23.04
CA ALA A 472 5.68 -4.32 -23.33
C ALA A 472 5.00 -4.98 -22.10
N PRO A 473 5.59 -5.01 -20.88
CA PRO A 473 4.94 -5.51 -19.68
C PRO A 473 3.54 -4.93 -19.38
N TYR A 474 3.25 -3.69 -19.80
CA TYR A 474 1.91 -3.13 -19.71
C TYR A 474 0.86 -3.95 -20.47
N PHE A 475 1.19 -4.38 -21.69
CA PHE A 475 0.29 -5.22 -22.50
C PHE A 475 0.29 -6.68 -22.05
N LEU A 476 1.37 -7.17 -21.46
CA LEU A 476 1.41 -8.48 -20.83
C LEU A 476 0.49 -8.50 -19.60
N ALA A 477 0.45 -7.42 -18.82
CA ALA A 477 -0.50 -7.27 -17.72
C ALA A 477 -1.96 -7.38 -18.17
N LYS A 478 -2.30 -6.84 -19.33
CA LYS A 478 -3.64 -6.97 -19.94
C LYS A 478 -3.97 -8.37 -20.44
N LYS A 479 -2.96 -9.13 -20.84
CA LYS A 479 -3.15 -10.39 -21.57
C LYS A 479 -3.12 -11.63 -20.70
N ILE A 480 -2.11 -11.72 -19.85
CA ILE A 480 -1.81 -12.94 -19.11
C ILE A 480 -3.01 -13.38 -18.24
N PRO A 481 -3.61 -12.54 -17.39
CA PRO A 481 -4.72 -12.99 -16.56
C PRO A 481 -5.96 -13.41 -17.35
N VAL A 482 -6.23 -12.74 -18.48
CA VAL A 482 -7.36 -13.10 -19.35
C VAL A 482 -7.20 -14.51 -19.91
N ILE A 483 -5.99 -14.86 -20.38
CA ILE A 483 -5.72 -16.18 -20.96
C ILE A 483 -5.71 -17.25 -19.87
N ASP A 484 -5.07 -16.96 -18.75
CA ASP A 484 -4.98 -17.87 -17.63
C ASP A 484 -6.36 -18.24 -17.08
N ASN A 485 -7.25 -17.27 -16.96
CA ASN A 485 -8.62 -17.49 -16.49
C ASN A 485 -9.49 -18.21 -17.53
N ALA A 486 -9.27 -17.94 -18.82
CA ALA A 486 -10.09 -18.53 -19.89
C ALA A 486 -9.64 -19.94 -20.30
N LYS A 487 -8.33 -20.20 -20.30
CA LYS A 487 -7.74 -21.40 -20.88
C LYS A 487 -6.81 -22.16 -19.92
N GLY A 488 -6.16 -21.46 -19.01
CA GLY A 488 -5.19 -21.98 -18.07
C GLY A 488 -3.76 -21.46 -18.32
N ILE A 489 -2.93 -21.54 -17.27
CA ILE A 489 -1.57 -20.96 -17.21
C ILE A 489 -0.59 -21.55 -18.25
N GLN A 490 -0.88 -22.77 -18.74
CA GLN A 490 -0.08 -23.48 -19.73
C GLN A 490 -0.28 -22.95 -21.15
N TYR A 491 -1.31 -22.17 -21.40
CA TYR A 491 -1.56 -21.65 -22.74
C TYR A 491 -0.62 -20.48 -23.08
N PRO A 492 -0.10 -20.43 -24.32
CA PRO A 492 0.72 -19.33 -24.79
C PRO A 492 -0.14 -18.06 -24.91
N PHE A 493 0.44 -16.93 -24.52
CA PHE A 493 -0.19 -15.59 -24.64
C PHE A 493 0.32 -14.82 -25.88
N VAL A 494 0.79 -15.53 -26.90
CA VAL A 494 1.40 -15.01 -28.11
C VAL A 494 0.68 -15.51 -29.37
N GLY A 495 1.10 -15.00 -30.52
CA GLY A 495 0.58 -15.37 -31.82
C GLY A 495 -0.76 -14.70 -32.19
N PRO A 496 -1.25 -14.96 -33.41
CA PRO A 496 -2.36 -14.21 -33.99
C PRO A 496 -3.73 -14.50 -33.36
N ARG A 497 -3.82 -15.46 -32.48
CA ARG A 497 -5.09 -15.85 -31.83
C ARG A 497 -5.20 -15.27 -30.44
N ASP A 498 -4.19 -15.46 -29.63
CA ASP A 498 -4.21 -15.13 -28.21
C ASP A 498 -3.29 -13.96 -27.85
N GLY A 499 -2.28 -13.67 -28.66
CA GLY A 499 -1.31 -12.59 -28.47
C GLY A 499 -1.70 -11.22 -29.02
N VAL A 500 -2.94 -11.04 -29.51
CA VAL A 500 -3.35 -9.78 -30.14
C VAL A 500 -3.28 -8.61 -29.16
N ILE A 501 -2.64 -7.52 -29.57
CA ILE A 501 -2.46 -6.28 -28.84
C ILE A 501 -3.34 -5.19 -29.47
N SER A 502 -4.05 -4.42 -28.66
CA SER A 502 -4.88 -3.30 -29.09
C SER A 502 -4.88 -2.17 -28.06
N GLY A 503 -5.32 -0.98 -28.49
CA GLY A 503 -5.44 0.17 -27.57
C GLY A 503 -4.14 0.96 -27.41
N PHE A 504 -3.23 0.91 -28.37
CA PHE A 504 -2.07 1.80 -28.47
C PHE A 504 -2.21 2.75 -29.66
N LYS A 505 -1.56 3.92 -29.58
CA LYS A 505 -1.51 4.92 -30.66
C LYS A 505 -0.33 4.67 -31.61
N ALA A 506 0.80 4.28 -31.06
CA ALA A 506 2.02 3.98 -31.80
C ALA A 506 2.85 2.90 -31.10
N ILE A 507 3.70 2.25 -31.86
CA ILE A 507 4.74 1.32 -31.40
C ILE A 507 6.08 1.80 -31.94
N ASN A 508 7.16 1.48 -31.25
CA ASN A 508 8.50 1.93 -31.60
C ASN A 508 8.96 1.44 -33.00
N PHE A 509 8.83 0.16 -33.30
CA PHE A 509 9.18 -0.43 -34.59
C PHE A 509 8.40 -1.72 -34.84
N TYR A 510 8.40 -2.18 -36.10
CA TYR A 510 7.99 -3.52 -36.47
C TYR A 510 9.17 -4.21 -37.14
N PRO A 511 9.70 -5.33 -36.61
CA PRO A 511 10.84 -6.00 -37.18
C PRO A 511 10.48 -6.68 -38.53
N ASN A 512 11.40 -6.62 -39.49
CA ASN A 512 11.33 -7.44 -40.71
C ASN A 512 11.73 -8.89 -40.41
N GLU A 513 11.63 -9.80 -41.40
CA GLU A 513 11.88 -11.24 -41.19
C GLU A 513 13.30 -11.54 -40.67
N PHE A 514 14.32 -10.82 -41.17
CA PHE A 514 15.70 -10.99 -40.72
C PHE A 514 15.90 -10.47 -39.30
N GLU A 515 15.32 -9.32 -38.99
CA GLU A 515 15.35 -8.73 -37.65
C GLU A 515 14.60 -9.59 -36.63
N LYS A 516 13.50 -10.26 -37.02
CA LYS A 516 12.82 -11.24 -36.17
C LYS A 516 13.72 -12.41 -35.81
N GLU A 517 14.50 -12.90 -36.78
CA GLU A 517 15.46 -13.97 -36.55
C GLU A 517 16.57 -13.53 -35.58
N ASP A 518 17.11 -12.32 -35.75
CA ASP A 518 18.14 -11.76 -34.86
C ASP A 518 17.60 -11.58 -33.43
N LEU A 519 16.40 -11.07 -33.29
CA LEU A 519 15.72 -10.93 -31.97
C LEU A 519 15.47 -12.31 -31.34
N TYR A 520 15.02 -13.29 -32.12
CA TYR A 520 14.76 -14.65 -31.66
C TYR A 520 16.07 -15.33 -31.18
N LEU A 521 17.13 -15.21 -31.94
CA LEU A 521 18.45 -15.76 -31.56
C LEU A 521 19.05 -15.10 -30.33
N SER A 522 18.68 -13.84 -30.07
CA SER A 522 19.08 -13.08 -28.88
C SER A 522 18.13 -13.29 -27.69
N GLN A 523 17.15 -14.17 -27.81
CA GLN A 523 16.09 -14.43 -26.79
C GLN A 523 15.31 -13.16 -26.38
N ILE A 524 15.08 -12.25 -27.32
CA ILE A 524 14.25 -11.05 -27.13
C ILE A 524 12.92 -11.28 -27.83
N ASN A 525 11.85 -11.22 -27.06
CA ASN A 525 10.50 -11.37 -27.58
C ASN A 525 10.05 -10.11 -28.30
N TYR A 526 9.47 -10.27 -29.46
CA TYR A 526 9.08 -9.19 -30.34
C TYR A 526 7.57 -9.16 -30.59
N VAL A 527 7.13 -8.04 -31.14
CA VAL A 527 5.77 -7.82 -31.63
C VAL A 527 5.81 -7.80 -33.14
N GLU A 528 4.87 -8.48 -33.75
CA GLU A 528 4.71 -8.52 -35.20
C GLU A 528 3.36 -7.93 -35.62
N LYS A 529 3.32 -7.47 -36.84
CA LYS A 529 2.11 -6.95 -37.49
C LYS A 529 1.77 -7.82 -38.69
N ASP A 530 0.61 -8.43 -38.66
CA ASP A 530 -0.01 -8.99 -39.84
C ASP A 530 -1.02 -7.99 -40.46
N PRO A 531 -1.57 -8.21 -41.66
CA PRO A 531 -2.48 -7.26 -42.30
C PRO A 531 -3.75 -6.93 -41.49
N LYS A 532 -4.10 -7.74 -40.49
CA LYS A 532 -5.35 -7.59 -39.73
C LYS A 532 -5.11 -7.17 -38.28
N ARG A 533 -3.93 -7.42 -37.71
CA ARG A 533 -3.71 -7.25 -36.27
C ARG A 533 -2.23 -7.14 -35.91
N THR A 534 -2.00 -6.64 -34.72
CA THR A 534 -0.67 -6.63 -34.08
C THR A 534 -0.69 -7.61 -32.92
N ASN A 535 0.32 -8.46 -32.80
CA ASN A 535 0.39 -9.49 -31.77
C ASN A 535 1.83 -9.71 -31.28
N PHE A 536 1.96 -10.25 -30.07
CA PHE A 536 3.24 -10.80 -29.64
C PHE A 536 3.61 -11.98 -30.52
N GLY A 537 4.82 -11.95 -31.11
CA GLY A 537 5.30 -12.95 -32.08
C GLY A 537 6.11 -14.08 -31.46
N SER A 538 6.62 -13.92 -30.24
CA SER A 538 7.42 -14.93 -29.55
C SER A 538 7.22 -14.88 -28.02
N GLN A 539 7.60 -15.97 -27.34
CA GLN A 539 7.49 -16.14 -25.88
C GLN A 539 8.69 -16.87 -25.28
N LEU A 540 9.88 -16.55 -25.77
CA LEU A 540 11.12 -17.18 -25.35
C LEU A 540 11.51 -16.74 -23.93
N THR A 541 12.09 -17.67 -23.19
CA THR A 541 12.86 -17.35 -21.99
C THR A 541 14.23 -16.83 -22.36
N SER A 542 14.95 -16.22 -21.43
CA SER A 542 16.32 -15.75 -21.65
C SER A 542 17.37 -16.88 -21.70
N GLN A 543 16.93 -18.13 -21.55
CA GLN A 543 17.79 -19.31 -21.59
C GLN A 543 18.39 -19.49 -22.98
N VAL A 544 19.72 -19.49 -23.06
CA VAL A 544 20.46 -19.68 -24.35
C VAL A 544 20.39 -21.14 -24.83
N GLN A 545 20.45 -22.09 -23.91
CA GLN A 545 20.37 -23.51 -24.25
C GLN A 545 18.92 -23.90 -24.57
N ASN A 546 18.70 -24.38 -25.78
CA ASN A 546 17.35 -24.80 -26.21
C ASN A 546 16.90 -26.06 -25.44
N SER A 547 15.73 -25.95 -24.83
CA SER A 547 15.08 -27.04 -24.08
C SER A 547 13.57 -26.79 -24.01
N ALA A 548 12.82 -27.71 -23.42
CA ALA A 548 11.40 -27.53 -23.16
C ALA A 548 11.11 -26.30 -22.25
N LEU A 549 12.11 -25.76 -21.57
CA LEU A 549 12.04 -24.55 -20.74
C LEU A 549 12.41 -23.27 -21.50
N SER A 550 12.65 -23.35 -22.80
CA SER A 550 12.82 -22.16 -23.64
C SER A 550 11.51 -21.39 -23.83
N ASP A 551 10.36 -22.02 -23.59
CA ASP A 551 9.04 -21.42 -23.68
C ASP A 551 8.52 -20.98 -22.31
N ILE A 552 8.15 -19.73 -22.16
CA ILE A 552 7.72 -19.17 -20.88
C ILE A 552 6.40 -19.78 -20.34
N ASN A 553 5.50 -20.22 -21.21
CA ASN A 553 4.27 -20.91 -20.80
C ASN A 553 4.57 -22.26 -20.13
N ASN A 554 5.53 -23.03 -20.65
CA ASN A 554 5.98 -24.27 -20.04
C ASN A 554 6.61 -24.02 -18.66
N VAL A 555 7.40 -22.97 -18.54
CA VAL A 555 8.02 -22.59 -17.27
C VAL A 555 6.96 -22.17 -16.23
N ARG A 556 5.99 -21.34 -16.63
CA ARG A 556 4.90 -20.93 -15.75
C ARG A 556 4.09 -22.14 -15.28
N ALA A 557 3.78 -23.05 -16.19
CA ALA A 557 3.11 -24.31 -15.85
C ALA A 557 3.96 -25.14 -14.87
N LEU A 558 5.26 -25.30 -15.12
CA LEU A 558 6.17 -26.05 -14.25
C LEU A 558 6.24 -25.47 -12.83
N LEU A 559 6.37 -24.16 -12.69
CA LEU A 559 6.44 -23.51 -11.39
C LEU A 559 5.13 -23.65 -10.62
N ARG A 560 4.00 -23.59 -11.32
CA ARG A 560 2.68 -23.86 -10.74
C ARG A 560 2.58 -25.30 -10.27
N LEU A 561 2.97 -26.27 -11.11
CA LEU A 561 3.02 -27.68 -10.74
C LEU A 561 3.86 -27.91 -9.49
N LYS A 562 5.06 -27.33 -9.46
CA LYS A 562 5.95 -27.44 -8.31
C LYS A 562 5.29 -26.94 -7.03
N ARG A 563 4.68 -25.76 -7.06
CA ARG A 563 4.01 -25.16 -5.90
C ARG A 563 2.84 -26.01 -5.41
N GLU A 564 2.00 -26.51 -6.32
CA GLU A 564 0.85 -27.30 -5.95
C GLU A 564 1.24 -28.69 -5.41
N VAL A 565 2.28 -29.29 -5.97
CA VAL A 565 2.85 -30.53 -5.42
C VAL A 565 3.47 -30.29 -4.03
N GLU A 566 4.20 -29.20 -3.84
CA GLU A 566 4.70 -28.82 -2.51
C GLU A 566 3.55 -28.63 -1.51
N TYR A 567 2.41 -28.09 -1.95
CA TYR A 567 1.22 -27.92 -1.12
C TYR A 567 0.60 -29.25 -0.71
N ILE A 568 0.39 -30.17 -1.67
CA ILE A 568 -0.14 -31.52 -1.42
C ILE A 568 0.80 -32.27 -0.47
N MET A 569 2.10 -32.25 -0.74
CA MET A 569 3.07 -32.98 0.09
C MET A 569 3.24 -32.39 1.48
N ASN A 570 2.94 -31.11 1.67
CA ASN A 570 3.03 -30.48 3.00
C ASN A 570 2.00 -31.06 3.99
N GLU A 571 0.88 -31.58 3.52
CA GLU A 571 -0.13 -32.24 4.36
C GLU A 571 0.38 -33.54 4.99
N TYR A 572 1.37 -34.19 4.33
CA TYR A 572 2.02 -35.40 4.83
C TYR A 572 3.19 -35.14 5.78
N ARG A 573 3.54 -33.88 6.04
CA ARG A 573 4.57 -33.56 7.04
C ARG A 573 4.12 -33.99 8.42
N TYR A 574 5.08 -34.63 9.16
CA TYR A 574 4.85 -35.21 10.49
C TYR A 574 3.91 -36.43 10.51
N SER A 575 3.47 -36.96 9.36
CA SER A 575 2.82 -38.27 9.27
C SER A 575 3.83 -39.40 9.48
N PHE A 576 3.31 -40.59 9.77
CA PHE A 576 4.20 -41.74 9.92
C PHE A 576 4.94 -42.05 8.62
N ASN A 577 6.25 -42.26 8.75
CA ASN A 577 7.06 -42.65 7.60
C ASN A 577 6.97 -44.16 7.36
N ASP A 578 5.78 -44.67 6.98
CA ASP A 578 5.47 -46.05 6.70
C ASP A 578 5.00 -46.26 5.25
N LYS A 579 4.70 -47.49 4.88
CA LYS A 579 4.29 -47.81 3.53
C LYS A 579 2.89 -47.27 3.22
N ILE A 580 2.01 -47.22 4.20
CA ILE A 580 0.61 -46.80 4.03
C ILE A 580 0.58 -45.30 3.69
N THR A 581 1.27 -44.48 4.46
CA THR A 581 1.38 -43.04 4.20
C THR A 581 1.98 -42.73 2.83
N LEU A 582 2.99 -43.50 2.39
CA LEU A 582 3.58 -43.32 1.06
C LEU A 582 2.61 -43.75 -0.07
N GLU A 583 1.81 -44.78 0.13
CA GLU A 583 0.78 -45.18 -0.84
C GLU A 583 -0.34 -44.16 -0.95
N ASP A 584 -0.82 -43.61 0.18
CA ASP A 584 -1.81 -42.53 0.21
C ASP A 584 -1.28 -41.27 -0.50
N ALA A 585 -0.06 -40.86 -0.20
CA ALA A 585 0.58 -39.71 -0.85
C ALA A 585 0.78 -39.93 -2.37
N ASN A 586 1.15 -41.16 -2.79
CA ASN A 586 1.24 -41.53 -4.20
C ASN A 586 -0.12 -41.51 -4.90
N TYR A 587 -1.17 -41.98 -4.25
CA TYR A 587 -2.50 -41.94 -4.80
C TYR A 587 -2.97 -40.51 -5.04
N GLU A 588 -2.83 -39.61 -4.05
CA GLU A 588 -3.24 -38.23 -4.16
C GLU A 588 -2.42 -37.49 -5.23
N LEU A 589 -1.08 -37.66 -5.23
CA LEU A 589 -0.22 -37.13 -6.27
C LEU A 589 -0.66 -37.58 -7.67
N SER A 590 -0.95 -38.85 -7.84
CA SER A 590 -1.34 -39.39 -9.15
C SER A 590 -2.69 -38.83 -9.62
N GLN A 591 -3.68 -38.68 -8.73
CA GLN A 591 -4.95 -38.06 -9.05
C GLN A 591 -4.78 -36.59 -9.48
N TYR A 592 -3.89 -35.85 -8.80
CA TYR A 592 -3.58 -34.47 -9.16
C TYR A 592 -2.89 -34.40 -10.53
N LEU A 593 -1.89 -35.24 -10.79
CA LEU A 593 -1.12 -35.23 -12.02
C LEU A 593 -1.94 -35.59 -13.27
N GLN A 594 -2.96 -36.45 -13.15
CA GLN A 594 -3.83 -36.79 -14.28
C GLN A 594 -4.53 -35.57 -14.89
N LYS A 595 -4.85 -34.55 -14.09
CA LYS A 595 -5.46 -33.30 -14.56
C LYS A 595 -4.58 -32.58 -15.59
N TRP A 596 -3.27 -32.71 -15.46
CA TRP A 596 -2.29 -32.04 -16.35
C TRP A 596 -2.28 -32.63 -17.76
N VAL A 597 -2.55 -33.91 -17.91
CA VAL A 597 -2.73 -34.56 -19.21
C VAL A 597 -4.09 -34.18 -19.80
N THR A 598 -5.14 -34.23 -18.99
CA THR A 598 -6.51 -33.89 -19.42
C THR A 598 -6.58 -32.45 -19.93
N ASN A 599 -5.90 -31.52 -19.28
CA ASN A 599 -5.83 -30.11 -19.67
C ASN A 599 -4.83 -29.83 -20.80
N ARG A 600 -4.25 -30.86 -21.42
CA ARG A 600 -3.31 -30.75 -22.53
C ARG A 600 -2.00 -30.00 -22.20
N THR A 601 -1.64 -29.88 -20.93
CA THR A 601 -0.38 -29.24 -20.50
C THR A 601 0.82 -30.11 -20.84
N CYS A 602 0.67 -31.41 -20.68
CA CYS A 602 1.70 -32.38 -21.00
C CYS A 602 1.13 -33.57 -21.78
N GLN A 603 1.99 -34.22 -22.57
CA GLN A 603 1.66 -35.46 -23.27
C GLN A 603 1.64 -36.65 -22.30
N SER A 604 2.57 -36.65 -21.37
CA SER A 604 2.66 -37.63 -20.31
C SER A 604 3.24 -37.00 -19.05
N ILE A 605 2.74 -37.46 -17.90
CA ILE A 605 3.27 -37.10 -16.61
C ILE A 605 3.15 -38.31 -15.67
N SER A 606 4.21 -38.56 -14.93
CA SER A 606 4.21 -39.57 -13.88
C SER A 606 4.88 -39.01 -12.63
N GLY A 607 4.36 -39.37 -11.48
CA GLY A 607 4.91 -38.95 -10.20
C GLY A 607 4.99 -40.13 -9.23
N LYS A 608 6.03 -40.17 -8.42
CA LYS A 608 6.22 -41.17 -7.40
C LYS A 608 6.78 -40.57 -6.13
N VAL A 609 6.11 -40.88 -5.02
CA VAL A 609 6.64 -40.64 -3.68
C VAL A 609 7.34 -41.92 -3.23
N PHE A 610 8.59 -41.82 -2.86
CA PHE A 610 9.40 -42.98 -2.48
C PHE A 610 10.39 -42.61 -1.38
N ARG A 611 10.98 -43.64 -0.79
CA ARG A 611 12.10 -43.49 0.15
C ARG A 611 13.03 -44.70 0.02
N SER A 612 14.30 -44.49 0.29
CA SER A 612 15.29 -45.51 0.57
C SER A 612 15.35 -45.83 2.08
N ASP A 613 16.05 -46.90 2.47
CA ASP A 613 16.28 -47.17 3.89
C ASP A 613 17.10 -46.08 4.56
N TYR A 614 18.03 -45.46 3.83
CA TYR A 614 18.76 -44.28 4.28
C TYR A 614 17.82 -43.09 4.51
N ASP A 615 16.94 -42.78 3.56
CA ASP A 615 15.95 -41.71 3.70
C ASP A 615 15.02 -41.94 4.89
N ARG A 616 14.67 -43.21 5.17
CA ARG A 616 13.89 -43.55 6.34
C ARG A 616 14.59 -43.19 7.65
N GLN A 617 15.88 -43.47 7.76
CA GLN A 617 16.69 -43.10 8.94
C GLN A 617 16.80 -41.60 9.11
N GLN A 618 16.87 -40.84 8.01
CA GLN A 618 16.93 -39.38 7.99
C GLN A 618 15.54 -38.69 8.06
N LYS A 619 14.45 -39.45 8.19
CA LYS A 619 13.06 -38.93 8.20
C LYS A 619 12.68 -38.18 6.91
N ILE A 620 13.16 -38.63 5.76
CA ILE A 620 12.95 -38.02 4.45
C ILE A 620 12.00 -38.87 3.64
N ALA A 621 11.08 -38.25 2.91
CA ALA A 621 10.38 -38.80 1.75
C ALA A 621 10.74 -37.96 0.53
N ARG A 622 10.88 -38.61 -0.63
CA ARG A 622 11.25 -37.96 -1.90
C ARG A 622 10.10 -38.05 -2.88
N VAL A 623 9.90 -36.97 -3.62
CA VAL A 623 8.94 -36.94 -4.74
C VAL A 623 9.75 -36.80 -6.03
N ARG A 624 9.47 -37.67 -7.00
CA ARG A 624 10.02 -37.57 -8.35
C ARG A 624 8.87 -37.46 -9.34
N ILE A 625 8.94 -36.46 -10.20
CA ILE A 625 7.96 -36.22 -11.27
C ILE A 625 8.72 -36.22 -12.59
N GLU A 626 8.23 -37.00 -13.55
CA GLU A 626 8.72 -37.01 -14.91
C GLU A 626 7.60 -36.55 -15.82
N LEU A 627 7.85 -35.57 -16.67
CA LEU A 627 6.85 -35.01 -17.55
C LEU A 627 7.41 -34.70 -18.95
N VAL A 628 6.54 -34.81 -19.93
CA VAL A 628 6.80 -34.39 -21.31
C VAL A 628 5.76 -33.35 -21.68
N PHE A 629 6.19 -32.10 -21.89
CA PHE A 629 5.27 -31.02 -22.26
C PHE A 629 4.63 -31.26 -23.63
N THR A 630 3.43 -30.73 -23.81
CA THR A 630 2.80 -30.65 -25.13
C THR A 630 3.44 -29.48 -25.86
N GLY A 631 4.23 -29.75 -26.92
CA GLY A 631 4.87 -28.72 -27.69
C GLY A 631 3.87 -27.82 -28.42
N ILE A 632 4.29 -26.60 -28.69
CA ILE A 632 3.54 -25.62 -29.52
C ILE A 632 4.01 -25.66 -30.96
N ILE A 633 3.16 -25.30 -31.91
CA ILE A 633 3.53 -25.18 -33.32
C ILE A 633 4.00 -23.73 -33.53
N GLU A 634 5.28 -23.55 -33.75
CA GLU A 634 5.89 -22.24 -34.04
C GLU A 634 6.08 -22.00 -35.53
N ARG A 635 6.36 -23.07 -36.31
CA ARG A 635 6.66 -22.98 -37.73
C ARG A 635 5.76 -23.90 -38.52
N ILE A 636 5.19 -23.40 -39.61
CA ILE A 636 4.34 -24.16 -40.53
C ILE A 636 4.95 -24.07 -41.91
N PHE A 637 5.33 -25.21 -42.46
CA PHE A 637 5.78 -25.34 -43.87
C PHE A 637 4.59 -25.87 -44.68
N THR A 638 4.30 -25.18 -45.79
CA THR A 638 3.21 -25.58 -46.67
C THR A 638 3.77 -25.90 -48.07
N ASP A 639 3.67 -27.16 -48.47
CA ASP A 639 4.01 -27.59 -49.80
C ASP A 639 2.77 -27.66 -50.67
N ILE A 640 2.73 -26.91 -51.74
CA ILE A 640 1.64 -26.95 -52.76
C ILE A 640 2.13 -27.74 -53.95
N ILE A 641 1.61 -28.95 -54.14
CA ILE A 641 1.93 -29.80 -55.29
C ILE A 641 0.84 -29.63 -56.34
N ILE A 642 1.23 -29.12 -57.50
CA ILE A 642 0.34 -29.00 -58.65
C ILE A 642 0.62 -30.18 -59.61
N ASN A 643 -0.32 -31.10 -59.71
CA ASN A 643 -0.28 -32.20 -60.66
C ASN A 643 -1.00 -31.78 -61.95
N ARG A 644 -0.41 -32.18 -63.07
CA ARG A 644 -1.03 -31.97 -64.42
C ARG A 644 -2.04 -33.05 -64.67
#